data_b490efb3dc6b181da105a4be13c52402
#
_entry.id   b490efb3dc6b181da105a4be13c52402
#
_cell.length_a   1.000
_cell.length_b   1.000
_cell.length_c   1.000
_cell.angle_alpha   90.00
_cell.angle_beta   90.00
_cell.angle_gamma   90.00
#
_symmetry.space_group_name_H-M   'P 1'
#
loop_
_entity.id
_entity.type
_entity.pdbx_description
1 polymer ?
#
loop_
_entity_poly.entity_id
_entity_poly.type
_entity_poly.pdbx_seq_one_letter_code
_entity_poly.pdbx_strand_id
1 'polypeptide(L)'
;MRVKIAITAIAVAGLFVAACSQSKSPKSAQPEATTDTTDSAAGKASPRTQPSRIGASYSPYVGQDFPNNVYFGDTHLHTMLSFDAYGDGNTRMGLEEAYRFAKGEELEGHDGQPVRISRPLDFIVVADHSEYMGVVQGVATGNALLTATKAGARWAKMANEGKLLEVFGEVVRDGATNQPRELDVRFAQSIWGDVGEAADRHNAPGHFTAFVGYEYTSTYEGDNLHRIVIFRDGADRTNQILPFSSFDSPAPKQLWEYMENYQDMTGGKVLAIPHNGNLSAGKMFALQDFYGNPMTREYAENRIRWEPIVETTQIKGDSETHPALSPNDEFADFETWDLGNLTVTKRTTPELTRFEYSRSALKLGLAQEQALGVNPFKFGMIGATDSHTSWSNAEEDNYLGKYAVATPAPDRWSKKFPPLTIPGVLDQFTEWESSQSGYAAVWATENTREAIWDAMMRKEVYATTGPRMSVRFFGGWDYAPEDADRNNFAAIGYSKGVPMGGDLTNAPDGKSPTFMMQTLKDPDGANLDRIQIVKGWLDGDGELHEKVYDVVWAGNRQLGQDGKLPAVGNSVDLETATYSNSIGAVQLSAVWQDPDFDPNERAFYYLRVLEIPTPRWTAFDEVRFGIKMDEEVTRILQERAYTSPIWHSP
;
A
#
# COMPACT_ATOMS: atom_id res chain seq x y z
N MET A 1 -33.85 25.08 43.64
CA MET A 1 -32.95 26.02 44.33
C MET A 1 -32.00 26.56 43.26
N ARG A 2 -32.22 27.80 42.78
CA ARG A 2 -31.47 28.41 41.69
C ARG A 2 -30.29 29.16 42.30
N VAL A 3 -29.07 28.90 41.84
CA VAL A 3 -27.90 29.73 42.10
C VAL A 3 -27.43 30.36 40.78
N LYS A 4 -27.54 31.66 40.72
CA LYS A 4 -26.94 32.53 39.69
C LYS A 4 -25.50 32.83 40.08
N ILE A 5 -24.53 32.69 39.18
CA ILE A 5 -23.19 33.23 39.32
C ILE A 5 -22.97 34.21 38.19
N ALA A 6 -22.55 35.39 38.56
CA ALA A 6 -22.35 36.55 37.69
C ALA A 6 -20.99 36.53 36.99
N ILE A 7 -21.02 37.02 35.74
CA ILE A 7 -19.84 37.24 34.89
C ILE A 7 -19.26 38.62 35.27
N THR A 8 -17.96 38.65 35.55
CA THR A 8 -17.19 39.91 35.60
C THR A 8 -16.17 39.92 34.48
N ALA A 9 -16.37 40.81 33.51
CA ALA A 9 -15.45 41.08 32.43
C ALA A 9 -14.41 42.12 32.89
N ILE A 10 -13.14 41.84 32.69
CA ILE A 10 -12.05 42.81 32.83
C ILE A 10 -11.46 43.03 31.44
N ALA A 11 -11.63 44.26 30.92
CA ALA A 11 -10.98 44.76 29.72
C ALA A 11 -9.63 45.37 30.08
N VAL A 12 -8.56 44.94 29.41
CA VAL A 12 -7.26 45.61 29.43
C VAL A 12 -6.96 46.07 28.01
N ALA A 13 -6.96 47.39 27.84
CA ALA A 13 -6.53 48.08 26.63
C ALA A 13 -5.01 48.27 26.65
N GLY A 14 -4.32 47.76 25.64
CA GLY A 14 -2.90 48.03 25.41
C GLY A 14 -2.68 48.69 24.06
N LEU A 15 -2.26 49.96 24.07
CA LEU A 15 -1.80 50.72 22.90
C LEU A 15 -0.52 50.11 22.31
N PHE A 16 -0.52 49.89 21.01
CA PHE A 16 0.73 49.77 20.25
C PHE A 16 0.81 50.86 19.18
N VAL A 17 1.88 51.63 19.27
CA VAL A 17 2.26 52.69 18.33
C VAL A 17 2.93 52.04 17.12
N ALA A 18 2.43 52.35 15.93
CA ALA A 18 3.05 51.96 14.67
C ALA A 18 4.15 52.95 14.29
N ALA A 19 5.33 52.45 13.99
CA ALA A 19 6.38 53.21 13.31
C ALA A 19 6.60 52.59 11.91
N CYS A 20 6.14 53.31 10.88
CA CYS A 20 6.50 53.05 9.48
C CYS A 20 7.88 53.63 9.19
N SER A 21 8.79 52.82 8.66
CA SER A 21 9.95 53.36 7.91
C SER A 21 9.97 52.73 6.52
N GLN A 22 9.75 53.57 5.51
CA GLN A 22 9.93 53.25 4.10
C GLN A 22 11.42 53.34 3.74
N SER A 23 11.99 52.35 3.13
CA SER A 23 13.26 52.44 2.42
C SER A 23 13.05 52.26 0.92
N LYS A 24 13.46 53.27 0.17
CA LYS A 24 13.40 53.35 -1.29
C LYS A 24 14.54 52.55 -1.92
N SER A 25 14.24 51.81 -2.98
CA SER A 25 15.20 51.21 -3.90
C SER A 25 15.87 52.24 -4.80
N PRO A 26 17.15 52.13 -5.13
CA PRO A 26 17.76 52.93 -6.19
C PRO A 26 17.74 52.19 -7.55
N LYS A 27 17.45 52.94 -8.59
CA LYS A 27 17.46 52.56 -10.01
C LYS A 27 18.89 52.36 -10.52
N SER A 28 19.04 51.35 -11.38
CA SER A 28 20.22 51.08 -12.20
C SER A 28 20.47 52.19 -13.22
N ALA A 29 21.73 52.62 -13.36
CA ALA A 29 22.23 53.38 -14.51
C ALA A 29 23.32 52.57 -15.21
N GLN A 30 23.17 52.39 -16.53
CA GLN A 30 24.23 51.93 -17.43
C GLN A 30 25.21 53.09 -17.70
N PRO A 31 26.47 52.82 -17.98
CA PRO A 31 27.29 53.73 -18.77
C PRO A 31 27.69 53.15 -20.11
N GLU A 32 27.67 54.03 -21.07
CA GLU A 32 28.08 53.86 -22.47
C GLU A 32 29.60 53.66 -22.65
N ALA A 33 29.93 53.05 -23.77
CA ALA A 33 31.28 52.79 -24.22
C ALA A 33 31.97 54.04 -24.76
N THR A 34 33.23 54.23 -24.42
CA THR A 34 34.14 55.06 -25.21
C THR A 34 35.45 54.30 -25.47
N THR A 35 35.76 54.22 -26.74
CA THR A 35 37.03 53.78 -27.30
C THR A 35 38.15 54.79 -27.02
N ASP A 36 39.31 54.36 -26.59
CA ASP A 36 40.54 54.95 -27.13
C ASP A 36 41.75 54.01 -27.02
N THR A 37 42.54 54.04 -28.07
CA THR A 37 43.75 53.31 -28.37
C THR A 37 44.97 53.97 -27.73
N THR A 38 45.92 53.17 -27.20
CA THR A 38 47.36 53.33 -27.50
C THR A 38 48.20 52.14 -27.01
N ASP A 39 49.11 51.80 -27.85
CA ASP A 39 50.14 50.79 -27.86
C ASP A 39 51.24 50.99 -26.80
N SER A 40 51.73 49.93 -26.17
CA SER A 40 53.20 49.73 -26.05
C SER A 40 53.54 48.36 -25.45
N ALA A 41 54.56 47.76 -26.02
CA ALA A 41 55.09 46.42 -25.84
C ALA A 41 55.81 46.20 -24.48
N ALA A 42 55.73 45.01 -23.94
CA ALA A 42 56.82 44.07 -23.65
C ALA A 42 56.47 43.06 -22.54
N GLY A 43 56.80 41.82 -22.74
CA GLY A 43 56.85 40.84 -21.65
C GLY A 43 56.01 39.54 -21.90
N LYS A 44 56.51 38.62 -22.73
CA LYS A 44 55.95 37.31 -22.90
C LYS A 44 56.07 36.47 -21.61
N ALA A 45 54.98 36.26 -20.92
CA ALA A 45 54.76 35.13 -20.06
C ALA A 45 53.60 34.33 -20.65
N SER A 46 53.84 33.08 -21.07
CA SER A 46 52.81 32.18 -21.55
C SER A 46 51.70 32.01 -20.50
N PRO A 47 50.44 32.28 -20.85
CA PRO A 47 49.35 31.90 -19.94
C PRO A 47 49.23 30.38 -19.97
N ARG A 48 49.39 29.76 -18.79
CA ARG A 48 48.85 28.40 -18.57
C ARG A 48 47.36 28.50 -18.83
N THR A 49 46.92 28.06 -19.99
CA THR A 49 45.50 27.79 -20.24
C THR A 49 45.07 26.65 -19.33
N GLN A 50 44.51 27.00 -18.18
CA GLN A 50 43.61 26.06 -17.48
C GLN A 50 42.43 25.83 -18.44
N PRO A 51 42.07 24.56 -18.74
CA PRO A 51 40.87 24.31 -19.50
C PRO A 51 39.71 24.95 -18.75
N SER A 52 39.00 25.85 -19.42
CA SER A 52 37.77 26.43 -18.91
C SER A 52 36.78 25.30 -18.61
N ARG A 53 36.53 25.02 -17.35
CA ARG A 53 35.42 24.14 -16.90
C ARG A 53 34.09 24.87 -17.10
N ILE A 54 33.80 25.30 -18.30
CA ILE A 54 32.48 25.79 -18.69
C ILE A 54 31.68 24.56 -19.03
N GLY A 55 30.76 24.14 -18.12
CA GLY A 55 29.82 23.05 -18.34
C GLY A 55 29.67 22.00 -17.24
N ALA A 56 30.57 21.94 -16.27
CA ALA A 56 30.37 21.03 -15.12
C ALA A 56 29.78 21.80 -13.94
N SER A 57 28.60 21.41 -13.47
CA SER A 57 28.04 21.92 -12.23
C SER A 57 28.97 21.62 -11.05
N TYR A 58 29.15 22.59 -10.14
CA TYR A 58 29.87 22.36 -8.89
C TYR A 58 29.11 21.40 -7.97
N SER A 59 27.78 21.51 -7.93
CA SER A 59 26.93 20.61 -7.16
C SER A 59 26.73 19.29 -7.95
N PRO A 60 27.05 18.12 -7.36
CA PRO A 60 26.82 16.83 -8.00
C PRO A 60 25.33 16.45 -8.12
N TYR A 61 24.45 17.21 -7.49
CA TYR A 61 23.01 16.94 -7.46
C TYR A 61 22.24 17.65 -8.58
N VAL A 62 22.87 18.54 -9.32
CA VAL A 62 22.23 19.23 -10.45
C VAL A 62 21.97 18.23 -11.58
N GLY A 63 20.71 18.15 -12.01
CA GLY A 63 20.25 17.18 -13.03
C GLY A 63 20.02 15.76 -12.50
N GLN A 64 20.00 15.58 -11.18
CA GLN A 64 19.50 14.35 -10.57
C GLN A 64 17.98 14.47 -10.35
N ASP A 65 17.21 13.85 -11.22
CA ASP A 65 15.76 13.87 -11.25
C ASP A 65 15.11 12.50 -10.93
N PHE A 66 15.91 11.52 -10.48
CA PHE A 66 15.43 10.23 -10.03
C PHE A 66 15.00 10.25 -8.55
N PRO A 67 14.10 9.34 -8.13
CA PRO A 67 13.63 9.25 -6.75
C PRO A 67 14.76 8.93 -5.75
N ASN A 68 14.87 9.74 -4.67
CA ASN A 68 15.84 9.52 -3.59
C ASN A 68 15.19 9.34 -2.22
N ASN A 69 13.88 9.58 -2.11
CA ASN A 69 13.14 9.44 -0.86
C ASN A 69 12.15 8.30 -0.97
N VAL A 70 12.08 7.47 0.06
CA VAL A 70 11.00 6.50 0.24
C VAL A 70 9.95 7.10 1.16
N TYR A 71 8.70 7.00 0.76
CA TYR A 71 7.53 7.45 1.52
C TYR A 71 6.69 6.25 1.90
N PHE A 72 6.30 6.17 3.18
CA PHE A 72 5.49 5.10 3.73
C PHE A 72 4.08 5.59 4.00
N GLY A 73 3.11 4.85 3.54
CA GLY A 73 1.72 5.22 3.73
C GLY A 73 0.77 4.04 3.64
N ASP A 74 -0.49 4.35 3.86
CA ASP A 74 -1.58 3.40 3.76
C ASP A 74 -2.50 3.79 2.62
N THR A 75 -2.75 2.86 1.71
CA THR A 75 -3.63 3.06 0.55
C THR A 75 -5.05 2.54 0.79
N HIS A 76 -5.35 1.99 1.99
CA HIS A 76 -6.58 1.26 2.23
C HIS A 76 -7.02 1.38 3.70
N LEU A 77 -7.74 2.43 4.00
CA LEU A 77 -8.30 2.68 5.34
C LEU A 77 -9.78 2.98 5.26
N HIS A 78 -10.57 2.36 6.16
CA HIS A 78 -12.00 2.60 6.31
C HIS A 78 -12.31 3.44 7.54
N THR A 79 -13.35 4.27 7.41
CA THR A 79 -13.91 5.08 8.50
C THR A 79 -15.34 4.67 8.81
N MET A 80 -16.01 5.40 9.69
CA MET A 80 -17.44 5.18 9.97
C MET A 80 -18.35 5.38 8.73
N LEU A 81 -17.81 5.83 7.60
CA LEU A 81 -18.57 5.95 6.35
C LEU A 81 -18.71 4.61 5.62
N SER A 82 -17.83 3.64 5.90
CA SER A 82 -17.99 2.26 5.43
C SER A 82 -19.11 1.57 6.19
N PHE A 83 -19.97 0.87 5.45
CA PHE A 83 -21.17 0.25 6.03
C PHE A 83 -20.84 -0.81 7.07
N ASP A 84 -19.77 -1.57 6.86
CA ASP A 84 -19.30 -2.63 7.75
C ASP A 84 -18.49 -2.07 8.93
N ALA A 85 -17.62 -1.08 8.72
CA ALA A 85 -16.95 -0.40 9.81
C ALA A 85 -17.95 0.17 10.83
N TYR A 86 -19.00 0.85 10.34
CA TYR A 86 -20.06 1.38 11.20
C TYR A 86 -20.87 0.25 11.86
N GLY A 87 -21.21 -0.78 11.09
CA GLY A 87 -21.96 -1.95 11.57
C GLY A 87 -21.22 -2.72 12.66
N ASP A 88 -19.89 -2.80 12.57
CA ASP A 88 -19.00 -3.50 13.50
C ASP A 88 -18.39 -2.56 14.57
N GLY A 89 -19.05 -1.43 14.85
CA GLY A 89 -18.83 -0.63 16.05
C GLY A 89 -18.07 0.67 15.86
N ASN A 90 -17.53 0.99 14.70
CA ASN A 90 -16.91 2.29 14.43
C ASN A 90 -18.00 3.37 14.23
N THR A 91 -18.64 3.81 15.30
CA THR A 91 -19.74 4.77 15.25
C THR A 91 -19.31 6.23 15.50
N ARG A 92 -18.01 6.47 15.70
CA ARG A 92 -17.48 7.78 16.12
C ARG A 92 -16.32 8.32 15.31
N MET A 93 -15.51 7.43 14.74
CA MET A 93 -14.24 7.83 14.09
C MET A 93 -14.46 7.98 12.60
N GLY A 94 -14.39 9.21 12.12
CA GLY A 94 -14.60 9.59 10.73
C GLY A 94 -13.32 10.01 10.03
N LEU A 95 -13.52 10.80 8.97
CA LEU A 95 -12.43 11.29 8.12
C LEU A 95 -11.39 12.10 8.89
N GLU A 96 -11.84 13.00 9.77
CA GLU A 96 -10.93 13.90 10.52
C GLU A 96 -10.03 13.10 11.48
N GLU A 97 -10.61 12.13 12.22
CA GLU A 97 -9.86 11.28 13.15
C GLU A 97 -8.84 10.42 12.40
N ALA A 98 -9.21 9.87 11.23
CA ALA A 98 -8.33 9.06 10.39
C ALA A 98 -7.07 9.85 9.95
N TYR A 99 -7.26 11.06 9.41
CA TYR A 99 -6.13 11.89 9.00
C TYR A 99 -5.27 12.37 10.19
N ARG A 100 -5.88 12.72 11.32
CA ARG A 100 -5.18 13.16 12.53
C ARG A 100 -4.33 12.04 13.12
N PHE A 101 -4.89 10.82 13.20
CA PHE A 101 -4.17 9.64 13.65
C PHE A 101 -2.96 9.34 12.75
N ALA A 102 -3.15 9.32 11.42
CA ALA A 102 -2.07 9.09 10.46
C ALA A 102 -0.94 10.15 10.56
N LYS A 103 -1.27 11.37 10.99
CA LYS A 103 -0.30 12.44 11.29
C LYS A 103 0.37 12.31 12.66
N GLY A 104 0.05 11.28 13.45
CA GLY A 104 0.67 11.00 14.74
C GLY A 104 0.05 11.74 15.93
N GLU A 105 -1.16 12.28 15.80
CA GLU A 105 -1.88 12.84 16.94
C GLU A 105 -2.35 11.74 17.89
N GLU A 106 -2.33 12.03 19.19
CA GLU A 106 -2.95 11.19 20.21
C GLU A 106 -4.46 11.45 20.23
N LEU A 107 -5.25 10.41 20.06
CA LEU A 107 -6.72 10.46 20.00
C LEU A 107 -7.33 9.51 21.05
N GLU A 108 -8.63 9.67 21.29
CA GLU A 108 -9.40 8.73 22.11
C GLU A 108 -9.90 7.57 21.21
N GLY A 109 -9.52 6.35 21.52
CA GLY A 109 -9.95 5.14 20.82
C GLY A 109 -11.43 4.78 21.05
N HIS A 110 -11.88 3.69 20.41
CA HIS A 110 -13.27 3.26 20.46
C HIS A 110 -13.73 2.88 21.87
N ASP A 111 -12.82 2.39 22.70
CA ASP A 111 -13.02 1.99 24.10
C ASP A 111 -12.72 3.11 25.11
N GLY A 112 -12.37 4.30 24.63
CA GLY A 112 -12.03 5.47 25.45
C GLY A 112 -10.57 5.52 25.91
N GLN A 113 -9.70 4.55 25.50
CA GLN A 113 -8.27 4.61 25.76
C GLN A 113 -7.55 5.52 24.75
N PRO A 114 -6.46 6.18 25.15
CA PRO A 114 -5.66 6.94 24.20
C PRO A 114 -4.98 6.01 23.20
N VAL A 115 -5.04 6.38 21.91
CA VAL A 115 -4.41 5.67 20.80
C VAL A 115 -3.52 6.63 20.00
N ARG A 116 -2.42 6.14 19.49
CA ARG A 116 -1.46 6.89 18.67
C ARG A 116 -0.60 5.94 17.86
N ILE A 117 -0.26 6.31 16.63
CA ILE A 117 0.78 5.64 15.85
C ILE A 117 2.17 6.10 16.33
N SER A 118 3.17 5.21 16.31
CA SER A 118 4.51 5.53 16.82
C SER A 118 5.19 6.63 15.99
N ARG A 119 5.04 6.58 14.68
CA ARG A 119 5.56 7.55 13.71
C ARG A 119 4.48 7.96 12.72
N PRO A 120 4.32 9.25 12.38
CA PRO A 120 3.42 9.68 11.32
C PRO A 120 3.65 8.94 10.01
N LEU A 121 2.59 8.73 9.23
CA LEU A 121 2.70 8.30 7.84
C LEU A 121 3.05 9.49 6.95
N ASP A 122 3.63 9.20 5.78
CA ASP A 122 3.92 10.22 4.77
C ASP A 122 2.71 10.51 3.88
N PHE A 123 1.86 9.50 3.65
CA PHE A 123 0.64 9.62 2.86
C PHE A 123 -0.44 8.63 3.30
N ILE A 124 -1.69 8.92 2.91
CA ILE A 124 -2.84 8.05 3.18
C ILE A 124 -3.91 8.19 2.10
N VAL A 125 -4.65 7.11 1.90
CA VAL A 125 -5.94 7.08 1.22
C VAL A 125 -7.01 6.59 2.19
N VAL A 126 -7.95 7.44 2.54
CA VAL A 126 -9.20 6.99 3.16
C VAL A 126 -10.08 6.46 2.04
N ALA A 127 -10.39 5.16 2.08
CA ALA A 127 -10.96 4.42 0.97
C ALA A 127 -12.24 3.69 1.37
N ASP A 128 -13.19 4.43 1.94
CA ASP A 128 -14.49 3.86 2.32
C ASP A 128 -15.21 3.22 1.13
N HIS A 129 -15.96 2.13 1.40
CA HIS A 129 -16.75 1.43 0.39
C HIS A 129 -17.67 2.37 -0.37
N SER A 130 -17.66 2.33 -1.70
CA SER A 130 -18.58 3.11 -2.54
C SER A 130 -20.03 2.63 -2.42
N GLU A 131 -20.22 1.34 -2.10
CA GLU A 131 -21.50 0.72 -1.88
C GLU A 131 -22.14 1.28 -0.61
N TYR A 132 -23.18 2.11 -0.77
CA TYR A 132 -23.88 2.75 0.34
C TYR A 132 -22.98 3.58 1.28
N MET A 133 -21.95 4.28 0.75
CA MET A 133 -21.05 5.14 1.52
C MET A 133 -21.84 6.08 2.45
N GLY A 134 -21.59 6.00 3.76
CA GLY A 134 -22.24 6.80 4.79
C GLY A 134 -23.72 6.45 5.07
N VAL A 135 -24.31 5.49 4.36
CA VAL A 135 -25.77 5.21 4.49
C VAL A 135 -26.11 4.64 5.86
N VAL A 136 -25.35 3.68 6.39
CA VAL A 136 -25.63 3.07 7.70
C VAL A 136 -25.54 4.12 8.81
N GLN A 137 -24.50 4.96 8.79
CA GLN A 137 -24.36 6.11 9.67
C GLN A 137 -25.52 7.11 9.49
N GLY A 138 -25.86 7.44 8.25
CA GLY A 138 -26.91 8.41 7.94
C GLY A 138 -28.30 7.98 8.39
N VAL A 139 -28.66 6.70 8.28
CA VAL A 139 -29.95 6.20 8.80
C VAL A 139 -29.95 6.13 10.33
N ALA A 140 -28.82 5.78 10.95
CA ALA A 140 -28.70 5.76 12.41
C ALA A 140 -28.82 7.16 13.03
N THR A 141 -28.36 8.20 12.34
CA THR A 141 -28.46 9.61 12.77
C THR A 141 -29.72 10.31 12.27
N GLY A 142 -30.56 9.65 11.47
CA GLY A 142 -31.84 10.20 10.98
C GLY A 142 -31.67 11.26 9.88
N ASN A 143 -30.69 11.09 8.97
CA ASN A 143 -30.45 12.01 7.87
C ASN A 143 -31.71 12.24 7.03
N ALA A 144 -32.08 13.51 6.78
CA ALA A 144 -33.33 13.89 6.15
C ALA A 144 -33.45 13.41 4.68
N LEU A 145 -32.35 13.39 3.91
CA LEU A 145 -32.36 12.91 2.53
C LEU A 145 -32.65 11.40 2.47
N LEU A 146 -32.04 10.63 3.37
CA LEU A 146 -32.28 9.19 3.45
C LEU A 146 -33.70 8.88 3.95
N THR A 147 -34.14 9.51 5.04
CA THR A 147 -35.46 9.26 5.62
C THR A 147 -36.63 9.71 4.73
N ALA A 148 -36.36 10.55 3.71
CA ALA A 148 -37.34 10.89 2.68
C ALA A 148 -37.58 9.73 1.69
N THR A 149 -36.69 8.74 1.62
CA THR A 149 -36.86 7.56 0.75
C THR A 149 -37.56 6.42 1.47
N LYS A 150 -38.20 5.51 0.74
CA LYS A 150 -38.88 4.35 1.32
C LYS A 150 -37.93 3.43 2.07
N ALA A 151 -36.76 3.14 1.49
CA ALA A 151 -35.76 2.26 2.08
C ALA A 151 -35.12 2.93 3.30
N GLY A 152 -34.65 4.16 3.17
CA GLY A 152 -34.01 4.90 4.27
C GLY A 152 -34.95 5.16 5.46
N ALA A 153 -36.24 5.51 5.22
CA ALA A 153 -37.21 5.64 6.30
C ALA A 153 -37.42 4.33 7.07
N ARG A 154 -37.45 3.19 6.36
CA ARG A 154 -37.56 1.87 6.98
C ARG A 154 -36.30 1.54 7.79
N TRP A 155 -35.13 1.73 7.24
CA TRP A 155 -33.86 1.48 7.93
C TRP A 155 -33.66 2.39 9.15
N ALA A 156 -33.98 3.69 9.03
CA ALA A 156 -33.93 4.61 10.16
C ALA A 156 -34.87 4.18 11.30
N LYS A 157 -36.08 3.68 10.96
CA LYS A 157 -36.99 3.10 11.95
C LYS A 157 -36.36 1.86 12.63
N MET A 158 -35.75 0.95 11.85
CA MET A 158 -35.08 -0.24 12.38
C MET A 158 -33.91 0.15 13.29
N ALA A 159 -33.08 1.13 12.89
CA ALA A 159 -32.00 1.64 13.71
C ALA A 159 -32.49 2.22 15.05
N ASN A 160 -33.57 3.01 15.03
CA ASN A 160 -34.19 3.54 16.24
C ASN A 160 -34.83 2.46 17.17
N GLU A 161 -35.15 1.29 16.60
CA GLU A 161 -35.62 0.11 17.36
C GLU A 161 -34.46 -0.76 17.89
N GLY A 162 -33.20 -0.33 17.71
CA GLY A 162 -32.03 -1.09 18.14
C GLY A 162 -31.65 -2.25 17.17
N LYS A 163 -32.16 -2.24 15.95
CA LYS A 163 -31.97 -3.30 14.94
C LYS A 163 -30.94 -2.91 13.86
N LEU A 164 -29.89 -2.20 14.25
CA LEU A 164 -28.88 -1.72 13.29
C LEU A 164 -28.14 -2.89 12.61
N LEU A 165 -27.89 -3.98 13.33
CA LEU A 165 -27.32 -5.20 12.74
C LEU A 165 -28.20 -5.83 11.66
N GLU A 166 -29.53 -5.72 11.77
CA GLU A 166 -30.44 -6.19 10.72
C GLU A 166 -30.33 -5.29 9.46
N VAL A 167 -30.17 -3.97 9.65
CA VAL A 167 -29.90 -3.02 8.54
C VAL A 167 -28.59 -3.39 7.86
N PHE A 168 -27.52 -3.58 8.62
CA PHE A 168 -26.23 -4.03 8.10
C PHE A 168 -26.33 -5.34 7.31
N GLY A 169 -27.03 -6.36 7.83
CA GLY A 169 -27.26 -7.61 7.15
C GLY A 169 -28.05 -7.47 5.82
N GLU A 170 -28.93 -6.46 5.72
CA GLU A 170 -29.60 -6.14 4.44
C GLU A 170 -28.66 -5.49 3.45
N VAL A 171 -27.79 -4.58 3.91
CA VAL A 171 -26.78 -3.91 3.06
C VAL A 171 -25.80 -4.94 2.48
N VAL A 172 -25.28 -5.85 3.29
CA VAL A 172 -24.42 -6.96 2.83
C VAL A 172 -25.11 -7.83 1.79
N ARG A 173 -26.40 -8.14 2.02
CA ARG A 173 -27.19 -8.93 1.07
C ARG A 173 -27.39 -8.19 -0.26
N ASP A 174 -27.70 -6.89 -0.20
CA ASP A 174 -27.87 -6.07 -1.39
C ASP A 174 -26.59 -6.08 -2.25
N GLY A 175 -25.40 -6.02 -1.61
CA GLY A 175 -24.08 -6.16 -2.27
C GLY A 175 -23.87 -7.54 -2.89
N ALA A 176 -24.07 -8.61 -2.11
CA ALA A 176 -23.87 -9.98 -2.59
C ALA A 176 -24.81 -10.40 -3.73
N THR A 177 -26.00 -9.82 -3.81
CA THR A 177 -27.00 -10.10 -4.84
C THR A 177 -27.02 -9.05 -5.96
N ASN A 178 -26.27 -8.00 -5.83
CA ASN A 178 -26.29 -6.81 -6.69
C ASN A 178 -27.72 -6.25 -6.90
N GLN A 179 -28.45 -6.09 -5.80
CA GLN A 179 -29.83 -5.56 -5.82
C GLN A 179 -29.95 -4.34 -4.89
N PRO A 180 -29.39 -3.18 -5.30
CA PRO A 180 -29.42 -1.98 -4.50
C PRO A 180 -30.84 -1.44 -4.33
N ARG A 181 -31.06 -0.72 -3.22
CA ARG A 181 -32.29 0.03 -2.97
C ARG A 181 -32.15 1.45 -3.50
N GLU A 182 -33.26 1.99 -3.95
CA GLU A 182 -33.31 3.38 -4.38
C GLU A 182 -33.16 4.32 -3.18
N LEU A 183 -32.11 5.14 -3.22
CA LEU A 183 -31.80 6.19 -2.25
C LEU A 183 -31.67 7.54 -2.95
N ASP A 184 -31.67 8.64 -2.19
CA ASP A 184 -31.54 9.98 -2.76
C ASP A 184 -30.07 10.22 -3.17
N VAL A 185 -29.83 10.43 -4.45
CA VAL A 185 -28.48 10.66 -5.02
C VAL A 185 -27.78 11.89 -4.39
N ARG A 186 -28.55 12.88 -3.92
CA ARG A 186 -27.98 14.08 -3.25
C ARG A 186 -27.28 13.71 -1.94
N PHE A 187 -27.70 12.62 -1.29
CA PHE A 187 -26.98 12.11 -0.12
C PHE A 187 -25.59 11.61 -0.52
N ALA A 188 -25.50 10.76 -1.55
CA ALA A 188 -24.21 10.28 -2.05
C ALA A 188 -23.30 11.43 -2.52
N GLN A 189 -23.87 12.43 -3.21
CA GLN A 189 -23.15 13.64 -3.61
C GLN A 189 -22.59 14.42 -2.40
N SER A 190 -23.36 14.55 -1.33
CA SER A 190 -22.92 15.24 -0.11
C SER A 190 -21.76 14.50 0.55
N ILE A 191 -21.89 13.18 0.75
CA ILE A 191 -20.85 12.36 1.39
C ILE A 191 -19.55 12.37 0.56
N TRP A 192 -19.66 12.18 -0.77
CA TRP A 192 -18.49 12.21 -1.65
C TRP A 192 -17.80 13.58 -1.66
N GLY A 193 -18.59 14.67 -1.60
CA GLY A 193 -18.07 16.02 -1.41
C GLY A 193 -17.24 16.14 -0.12
N ASP A 194 -17.77 15.64 1.00
CA ASP A 194 -17.08 15.66 2.29
C ASP A 194 -15.75 14.86 2.26
N VAL A 195 -15.71 13.72 1.57
CA VAL A 195 -14.49 12.90 1.39
C VAL A 195 -13.41 13.69 0.63
N GLY A 196 -13.78 14.28 -0.51
CA GLY A 196 -12.83 15.07 -1.31
C GLY A 196 -12.31 16.30 -0.57
N GLU A 197 -13.21 17.04 0.09
CA GLU A 197 -12.85 18.24 0.86
C GLU A 197 -11.99 17.90 2.09
N ALA A 198 -12.25 16.79 2.77
CA ALA A 198 -11.42 16.33 3.89
C ALA A 198 -10.01 16.00 3.42
N ALA A 199 -9.87 15.24 2.33
CA ALA A 199 -8.57 14.95 1.75
C ALA A 199 -7.81 16.23 1.37
N ASP A 200 -8.46 17.22 0.76
CA ASP A 200 -7.82 18.50 0.39
C ASP A 200 -7.40 19.33 1.61
N ARG A 201 -8.24 19.38 2.67
CA ARG A 201 -7.88 20.08 3.92
C ARG A 201 -6.65 19.49 4.61
N HIS A 202 -6.51 18.17 4.55
CA HIS A 202 -5.42 17.45 5.21
C HIS A 202 -4.17 17.31 4.35
N ASN A 203 -4.26 17.54 3.02
CA ASN A 203 -3.13 17.47 2.11
C ASN A 203 -2.17 18.65 2.35
N ALA A 204 -0.93 18.35 2.68
CA ALA A 204 0.14 19.31 2.95
C ALA A 204 1.38 18.94 2.13
N PRO A 205 1.46 19.34 0.84
CA PRO A 205 2.54 18.96 -0.07
C PRO A 205 3.94 19.21 0.54
N GLY A 206 4.82 18.23 0.42
CA GLY A 206 6.15 18.21 1.02
C GLY A 206 6.19 17.68 2.46
N HIS A 207 5.05 17.48 3.11
CA HIS A 207 4.96 17.00 4.50
C HIS A 207 4.05 15.80 4.69
N PHE A 208 2.85 15.84 4.14
CA PHE A 208 1.85 14.80 4.24
C PHE A 208 0.93 14.83 3.03
N THR A 209 0.78 13.71 2.34
CA THR A 209 -0.10 13.59 1.18
C THR A 209 -1.38 12.84 1.56
N ALA A 210 -2.54 13.51 1.43
CA ALA A 210 -3.85 12.91 1.54
C ALA A 210 -4.47 12.76 0.14
N PHE A 211 -4.67 11.53 -0.31
CA PHE A 211 -5.34 11.27 -1.59
C PHE A 211 -6.85 11.24 -1.45
N VAL A 212 -7.55 11.60 -2.49
CA VAL A 212 -8.97 11.27 -2.65
C VAL A 212 -9.06 9.85 -3.20
N GLY A 213 -9.85 9.01 -2.58
CA GLY A 213 -10.04 7.63 -3.01
C GLY A 213 -11.30 7.01 -2.45
N TYR A 214 -11.60 5.81 -2.89
CA TYR A 214 -12.70 4.98 -2.41
C TYR A 214 -12.43 3.52 -2.73
N GLU A 215 -13.17 2.61 -2.11
CA GLU A 215 -13.15 1.21 -2.49
C GLU A 215 -14.37 0.83 -3.34
N TYR A 216 -14.11 0.29 -4.53
CA TYR A 216 -15.07 -0.45 -5.32
C TYR A 216 -15.15 -1.89 -4.78
N THR A 217 -16.30 -2.25 -4.20
CA THR A 217 -16.45 -3.45 -3.39
C THR A 217 -17.34 -4.50 -4.08
N SER A 218 -16.86 -5.08 -5.17
CA SER A 218 -17.59 -6.15 -5.83
C SER A 218 -17.47 -7.45 -5.05
N THR A 219 -18.54 -7.80 -4.32
CA THR A 219 -18.67 -9.04 -3.53
C THR A 219 -19.71 -9.98 -4.15
N TYR A 220 -19.82 -9.99 -5.47
CA TYR A 220 -20.80 -10.81 -6.19
C TYR A 220 -20.62 -12.31 -5.89
N GLU A 221 -21.68 -12.98 -5.44
CA GLU A 221 -21.69 -14.37 -4.97
C GLU A 221 -20.75 -14.61 -3.75
N GLY A 222 -20.35 -13.58 -3.03
CA GLY A 222 -19.46 -13.66 -1.86
C GLY A 222 -17.97 -13.68 -2.22
N ASP A 223 -17.60 -13.54 -3.48
CA ASP A 223 -16.22 -13.58 -3.96
C ASP A 223 -15.61 -12.17 -3.97
N ASN A 224 -14.38 -12.03 -3.50
CA ASN A 224 -13.70 -10.73 -3.43
C ASN A 224 -13.14 -10.31 -4.79
N LEU A 225 -13.73 -9.27 -5.38
CA LEU A 225 -13.19 -8.57 -6.55
C LEU A 225 -13.04 -7.07 -6.28
N HIS A 226 -12.59 -6.73 -5.09
CA HIS A 226 -12.46 -5.36 -4.59
C HIS A 226 -11.26 -4.64 -5.20
N ARG A 227 -11.36 -3.31 -5.34
CA ARG A 227 -10.30 -2.41 -5.82
C ARG A 227 -10.35 -1.09 -5.06
N ILE A 228 -9.20 -0.67 -4.56
CA ILE A 228 -9.05 0.73 -4.14
C ILE A 228 -8.87 1.58 -5.38
N VAL A 229 -9.65 2.64 -5.49
CA VAL A 229 -9.56 3.63 -6.58
C VAL A 229 -8.93 4.90 -6.02
N ILE A 230 -7.80 5.32 -6.59
CA ILE A 230 -7.02 6.48 -6.12
C ILE A 230 -6.94 7.51 -7.23
N PHE A 231 -7.33 8.75 -6.91
CA PHE A 231 -7.23 9.89 -7.79
C PHE A 231 -5.92 10.66 -7.54
N ARG A 232 -5.23 11.04 -8.61
CA ARG A 232 -4.09 11.95 -8.57
C ARG A 232 -4.52 13.38 -8.23
N ASP A 233 -5.79 13.67 -8.43
CA ASP A 233 -6.41 14.99 -8.38
C ASP A 233 -7.08 15.26 -7.03
N GLY A 234 -7.43 16.54 -6.78
CA GLY A 234 -8.20 16.97 -5.62
C GLY A 234 -9.71 17.01 -5.86
N ALA A 235 -10.44 17.50 -4.86
CA ALA A 235 -11.89 17.59 -4.85
C ALA A 235 -12.47 18.41 -6.02
N ASP A 236 -11.73 19.38 -6.54
CA ASP A 236 -12.14 20.19 -7.70
C ASP A 236 -12.44 19.34 -8.95
N ARG A 237 -11.78 18.21 -9.12
CA ARG A 237 -12.03 17.27 -10.21
C ARG A 237 -12.85 16.07 -9.78
N THR A 238 -12.52 15.46 -8.63
CA THR A 238 -13.18 14.23 -8.20
C THR A 238 -14.66 14.44 -7.90
N ASN A 239 -15.08 15.62 -7.44
CA ASN A 239 -16.48 15.95 -7.17
C ASN A 239 -17.33 16.16 -8.44
N GLN A 240 -16.74 16.11 -9.65
CA GLN A 240 -17.50 16.20 -10.90
C GLN A 240 -18.23 14.90 -11.24
N ILE A 241 -17.88 13.80 -10.60
CA ILE A 241 -18.52 12.48 -10.77
C ILE A 241 -18.75 11.86 -9.39
N LEU A 242 -19.62 10.84 -9.32
CA LEU A 242 -19.76 9.99 -8.13
C LEU A 242 -18.86 8.77 -8.23
N PRO A 243 -18.43 8.15 -7.10
CA PRO A 243 -17.77 6.86 -7.11
C PRO A 243 -18.57 5.81 -7.85
N PHE A 244 -17.90 5.02 -8.69
CA PHE A 244 -18.48 3.86 -9.33
C PHE A 244 -18.52 2.70 -8.32
N SER A 245 -19.66 2.04 -8.23
CA SER A 245 -19.90 0.97 -7.28
C SER A 245 -20.20 -0.37 -7.96
N SER A 246 -20.14 -1.46 -7.22
CA SER A 246 -20.59 -2.76 -7.73
C SER A 246 -22.09 -2.77 -8.06
N PHE A 247 -22.86 -1.84 -7.52
CA PHE A 247 -24.27 -1.67 -7.89
C PHE A 247 -24.45 -1.12 -9.31
N ASP A 248 -23.50 -0.35 -9.83
CA ASP A 248 -23.46 0.06 -11.22
C ASP A 248 -23.07 -1.12 -12.12
N SER A 249 -22.05 -1.86 -11.73
CA SER A 249 -21.68 -3.17 -12.31
C SER A 249 -20.73 -3.92 -11.39
N PRO A 250 -20.91 -5.23 -11.17
CA PRO A 250 -19.98 -6.05 -10.38
C PRO A 250 -18.73 -6.47 -11.17
N ALA A 251 -18.64 -6.19 -12.47
CA ALA A 251 -17.53 -6.61 -13.32
C ALA A 251 -16.43 -5.53 -13.41
N PRO A 252 -15.16 -5.84 -13.12
CA PRO A 252 -14.07 -4.86 -13.11
C PRO A 252 -13.86 -4.11 -14.43
N LYS A 253 -14.22 -4.69 -15.58
CA LYS A 253 -14.10 -4.03 -16.87
C LYS A 253 -14.91 -2.73 -16.92
N GLN A 254 -16.10 -2.70 -16.31
CA GLN A 254 -16.94 -1.50 -16.29
C GLN A 254 -16.37 -0.43 -15.34
N LEU A 255 -15.68 -0.82 -14.27
CA LEU A 255 -14.89 0.12 -13.47
C LEU A 255 -13.81 0.78 -14.33
N TRP A 256 -13.08 0.01 -15.15
CA TRP A 256 -12.05 0.59 -16.04
C TRP A 256 -12.65 1.56 -17.08
N GLU A 257 -13.84 1.24 -17.63
CA GLU A 257 -14.58 2.14 -18.53
C GLU A 257 -15.00 3.44 -17.81
N TYR A 258 -15.42 3.36 -16.55
CA TYR A 258 -15.70 4.53 -15.71
C TYR A 258 -14.42 5.37 -15.49
N MET A 259 -13.29 4.74 -15.19
CA MET A 259 -12.02 5.42 -14.99
C MET A 259 -11.55 6.14 -16.27
N GLU A 260 -11.75 5.55 -17.44
CA GLU A 260 -11.50 6.19 -18.73
C GLU A 260 -12.40 7.41 -18.93
N ASN A 261 -13.69 7.27 -18.66
CA ASN A 261 -14.64 8.38 -18.72
C ASN A 261 -14.27 9.53 -17.78
N TYR A 262 -13.80 9.23 -16.55
CA TYR A 262 -13.30 10.25 -15.64
C TYR A 262 -12.15 11.05 -16.26
N GLN A 263 -11.15 10.36 -16.83
CA GLN A 263 -10.02 11.04 -17.47
C GLN A 263 -10.45 11.89 -18.66
N ASP A 264 -11.37 11.38 -19.49
CA ASP A 264 -11.87 12.08 -20.67
C ASP A 264 -12.69 13.33 -20.31
N MET A 265 -13.51 13.25 -19.27
CA MET A 265 -14.38 14.36 -18.84
C MET A 265 -13.64 15.44 -18.08
N THR A 266 -12.70 15.07 -17.22
CA THR A 266 -12.10 15.98 -16.25
C THR A 266 -10.64 16.35 -16.57
N GLY A 267 -9.99 15.59 -17.45
CA GLY A 267 -8.55 15.65 -17.68
C GLY A 267 -7.73 15.17 -16.47
N GLY A 268 -8.38 14.57 -15.47
CA GLY A 268 -7.73 13.99 -14.28
C GLY A 268 -7.05 12.67 -14.56
N LYS A 269 -6.49 12.05 -13.50
CA LYS A 269 -5.86 10.73 -13.56
C LYS A 269 -6.29 9.88 -12.39
N VAL A 270 -6.43 8.58 -12.62
CA VAL A 270 -6.94 7.60 -11.67
C VAL A 270 -6.29 6.24 -11.91
N LEU A 271 -6.10 5.45 -10.86
CA LEU A 271 -5.67 4.06 -10.90
C LEU A 271 -6.52 3.22 -9.95
N ALA A 272 -6.52 1.90 -10.13
CA ALA A 272 -7.16 0.94 -9.24
C ALA A 272 -6.16 -0.07 -8.70
N ILE A 273 -6.36 -0.53 -7.46
CA ILE A 273 -5.49 -1.48 -6.75
C ILE A 273 -6.32 -2.69 -6.33
N PRO A 274 -6.23 -3.82 -7.01
CA PRO A 274 -6.82 -5.07 -6.56
C PRO A 274 -6.22 -5.52 -5.22
N HIS A 275 -7.05 -6.12 -4.36
CA HIS A 275 -6.60 -6.64 -3.08
C HIS A 275 -7.36 -7.90 -2.67
N ASN A 276 -6.83 -8.64 -1.68
CA ASN A 276 -7.37 -9.91 -1.20
C ASN A 276 -7.68 -10.91 -2.31
N GLY A 277 -6.72 -11.15 -3.18
CA GLY A 277 -6.81 -12.23 -4.16
C GLY A 277 -7.12 -13.57 -3.50
N ASN A 278 -6.57 -13.81 -2.30
CA ASN A 278 -6.77 -15.01 -1.47
C ASN A 278 -8.24 -15.28 -1.08
N LEU A 279 -9.14 -14.30 -1.22
CA LEU A 279 -10.56 -14.39 -0.87
C LEU A 279 -11.48 -14.33 -2.10
N SER A 280 -10.92 -14.49 -3.31
CA SER A 280 -11.62 -14.25 -4.58
C SER A 280 -12.29 -15.49 -5.20
N ALA A 281 -12.17 -16.66 -4.59
CA ALA A 281 -12.55 -17.95 -5.20
C ALA A 281 -11.93 -18.13 -6.60
N GLY A 282 -10.65 -17.77 -6.74
CA GLY A 282 -9.89 -17.88 -7.98
C GLY A 282 -10.24 -16.85 -9.05
N LYS A 283 -11.03 -15.81 -8.74
CA LYS A 283 -11.46 -14.81 -9.73
C LYS A 283 -10.50 -13.65 -9.89
N MET A 284 -9.67 -13.32 -8.87
CA MET A 284 -8.84 -12.13 -8.91
C MET A 284 -7.84 -12.17 -10.06
N PHE A 285 -7.17 -13.29 -10.27
CA PHE A 285 -6.17 -13.46 -11.33
C PHE A 285 -6.60 -14.53 -12.37
N ALA A 286 -7.92 -14.70 -12.57
CA ALA A 286 -8.46 -15.61 -13.55
C ALA A 286 -7.99 -15.26 -14.97
N LEU A 287 -7.83 -16.29 -15.83
CA LEU A 287 -7.50 -16.14 -17.25
C LEU A 287 -8.76 -15.99 -18.13
N GLN A 288 -9.79 -15.43 -17.55
CA GLN A 288 -11.08 -15.14 -18.18
C GLN A 288 -11.67 -13.84 -17.62
N ASP A 289 -12.61 -13.25 -18.33
CA ASP A 289 -13.34 -12.09 -17.84
C ASP A 289 -14.38 -12.49 -16.76
N PHE A 290 -15.06 -11.48 -16.21
CA PHE A 290 -16.09 -11.69 -15.17
C PHE A 290 -17.22 -12.64 -15.61
N TYR A 291 -17.49 -12.73 -16.90
CA TYR A 291 -18.56 -13.56 -17.48
C TYR A 291 -18.09 -14.95 -17.93
N GLY A 292 -16.81 -15.29 -17.68
CA GLY A 292 -16.23 -16.58 -18.04
C GLY A 292 -15.74 -16.69 -19.48
N ASN A 293 -15.67 -15.59 -20.23
CA ASN A 293 -15.06 -15.60 -21.54
C ASN A 293 -13.53 -15.58 -21.42
N PRO A 294 -12.80 -16.31 -22.29
CA PRO A 294 -11.34 -16.27 -22.29
C PRO A 294 -10.79 -14.84 -22.36
N MET A 295 -9.71 -14.57 -21.61
CA MET A 295 -9.04 -13.28 -21.61
C MET A 295 -8.59 -12.92 -23.03
N THR A 296 -8.90 -11.71 -23.47
CA THR A 296 -8.47 -11.15 -24.75
C THR A 296 -7.27 -10.23 -24.55
N ARG A 297 -6.55 -9.92 -25.64
CA ARG A 297 -5.47 -8.94 -25.62
C ARG A 297 -5.97 -7.56 -25.12
N GLU A 298 -7.12 -7.10 -25.62
CA GLU A 298 -7.73 -5.83 -25.20
C GLU A 298 -8.03 -5.81 -23.69
N TYR A 299 -8.58 -6.90 -23.16
CA TYR A 299 -8.83 -7.03 -21.71
C TYR A 299 -7.52 -6.95 -20.91
N ALA A 300 -6.46 -7.64 -21.37
CA ALA A 300 -5.14 -7.62 -20.72
C ALA A 300 -4.50 -6.21 -20.76
N GLU A 301 -4.59 -5.50 -21.91
CA GLU A 301 -4.11 -4.12 -22.06
C GLU A 301 -4.84 -3.16 -21.12
N ASN A 302 -6.17 -3.27 -21.01
CA ASN A 302 -6.96 -2.47 -20.08
C ASN A 302 -6.60 -2.78 -18.64
N ARG A 303 -6.47 -4.05 -18.29
CA ARG A 303 -6.14 -4.43 -16.92
C ARG A 303 -4.82 -3.81 -16.46
N ILE A 304 -3.73 -3.98 -17.19
CA ILE A 304 -2.44 -3.45 -16.78
C ILE A 304 -2.35 -1.91 -16.83
N ARG A 305 -3.17 -1.28 -17.67
CA ARG A 305 -3.29 0.17 -17.72
C ARG A 305 -3.89 0.74 -16.44
N TRP A 306 -4.93 0.10 -15.91
CA TRP A 306 -5.72 0.60 -14.80
C TRP A 306 -5.34 0.01 -13.44
N GLU A 307 -4.76 -1.20 -13.44
CA GLU A 307 -4.32 -1.93 -12.24
C GLU A 307 -2.79 -2.12 -12.25
N PRO A 308 -1.98 -1.03 -12.17
CA PRO A 308 -0.53 -1.11 -12.27
C PRO A 308 0.14 -1.74 -11.05
N ILE A 309 -0.53 -1.78 -9.91
CA ILE A 309 -0.04 -2.34 -8.64
C ILE A 309 -1.13 -3.19 -7.99
N VAL A 310 -0.73 -4.08 -7.10
CA VAL A 310 -1.61 -4.95 -6.31
C VAL A 310 -1.23 -4.87 -4.84
N GLU A 311 -2.22 -4.90 -3.98
CA GLU A 311 -2.02 -5.04 -2.54
C GLU A 311 -1.78 -6.52 -2.22
N THR A 312 -0.56 -6.82 -1.76
CA THR A 312 -0.08 -8.19 -1.54
C THR A 312 -0.25 -8.63 -0.10
N THR A 313 -0.22 -7.69 0.85
CA THR A 313 -0.36 -7.99 2.28
C THR A 313 -1.25 -6.96 2.95
N GLN A 314 -2.13 -7.42 3.84
CA GLN A 314 -3.03 -6.59 4.65
C GLN A 314 -3.64 -7.44 5.78
N ILE A 315 -4.52 -6.85 6.61
CA ILE A 315 -5.05 -7.50 7.82
C ILE A 315 -5.80 -8.83 7.57
N LYS A 316 -6.37 -9.04 6.37
CA LYS A 316 -7.01 -10.31 5.96
C LYS A 316 -6.02 -11.27 5.29
N GLY A 317 -4.77 -11.27 5.75
CA GLY A 317 -3.71 -12.20 5.37
C GLY A 317 -2.77 -11.69 4.28
N ASP A 318 -1.67 -12.41 4.13
CA ASP A 318 -0.67 -12.21 3.07
C ASP A 318 -1.05 -12.99 1.82
N SER A 319 -0.96 -12.34 0.67
CA SER A 319 -1.28 -12.91 -0.66
C SER A 319 -0.05 -12.98 -1.58
N GLU A 320 1.18 -12.95 -1.03
CA GLU A 320 2.39 -13.09 -1.83
C GLU A 320 2.45 -14.45 -2.47
N THR A 321 2.45 -15.53 -1.64
CA THR A 321 2.38 -16.91 -2.10
C THR A 321 1.67 -17.80 -1.07
N HIS A 322 1.47 -19.07 -1.42
CA HIS A 322 0.85 -20.07 -0.56
C HIS A 322 1.72 -21.34 -0.53
N PRO A 323 1.84 -22.07 0.61
CA PRO A 323 2.64 -23.28 0.71
C PRO A 323 2.32 -24.34 -0.35
N ALA A 324 1.06 -24.49 -0.74
CA ALA A 324 0.63 -25.40 -1.79
C ALA A 324 1.13 -25.01 -3.19
N LEU A 325 1.42 -23.72 -3.43
CA LEU A 325 1.94 -23.21 -4.71
C LEU A 325 3.46 -23.14 -4.74
N SER A 326 4.09 -23.02 -3.58
CA SER A 326 5.54 -22.84 -3.41
C SER A 326 6.08 -23.82 -2.35
N PRO A 327 5.96 -25.15 -2.57
CA PRO A 327 6.27 -26.16 -1.55
C PRO A 327 7.77 -26.25 -1.18
N ASN A 328 8.64 -25.67 -1.99
CA ASN A 328 10.08 -25.62 -1.76
C ASN A 328 10.55 -24.32 -1.07
N ASP A 329 9.64 -23.38 -0.85
CA ASP A 329 9.92 -22.10 -0.21
C ASP A 329 9.62 -22.19 1.29
N GLU A 330 10.65 -22.15 2.14
CA GLU A 330 10.52 -22.26 3.60
C GLU A 330 9.77 -21.08 4.25
N PHE A 331 9.56 -19.98 3.52
CA PHE A 331 8.86 -18.78 3.99
C PHE A 331 7.53 -18.54 3.27
N ALA A 332 6.99 -19.58 2.57
CA ALA A 332 5.71 -19.47 1.89
C ALA A 332 4.51 -19.40 2.84
N ASP A 333 4.65 -19.96 4.05
CA ASP A 333 3.62 -19.95 5.07
C ASP A 333 3.80 -18.73 5.98
N PHE A 334 3.13 -17.64 5.62
CA PHE A 334 3.17 -16.39 6.39
C PHE A 334 1.80 -15.74 6.41
N GLU A 335 1.21 -15.62 7.61
CA GLU A 335 -0.09 -14.97 7.82
C GLU A 335 -1.15 -15.40 6.78
N THR A 336 -1.16 -16.72 6.48
CA THR A 336 -2.02 -17.29 5.44
C THR A 336 -3.49 -17.25 5.87
N TRP A 337 -4.37 -16.76 4.99
CA TRP A 337 -5.81 -16.69 5.21
C TRP A 337 -6.54 -17.31 4.03
N ASP A 338 -6.96 -18.59 4.14
CA ASP A 338 -7.36 -19.45 3.01
C ASP A 338 -8.63 -20.30 3.25
N LEU A 339 -9.49 -19.94 4.21
CA LEU A 339 -10.72 -20.70 4.48
C LEU A 339 -11.68 -20.75 3.29
N GLY A 340 -11.65 -19.77 2.41
CA GLY A 340 -12.54 -19.70 1.26
C GLY A 340 -12.70 -18.29 0.70
N ASN A 341 -13.83 -18.03 0.05
CA ASN A 341 -14.15 -16.67 -0.43
C ASN A 341 -14.42 -15.70 0.74
N LEU A 342 -14.53 -14.41 0.45
CA LEU A 342 -14.68 -13.35 1.47
C LEU A 342 -15.81 -13.62 2.49
N THR A 343 -16.93 -14.14 2.03
CA THR A 343 -18.07 -14.46 2.90
C THR A 343 -18.03 -15.86 3.50
N VAL A 344 -16.97 -16.62 3.25
CA VAL A 344 -16.79 -18.03 3.67
C VAL A 344 -17.99 -18.91 3.27
N THR A 345 -18.59 -18.63 2.14
CA THR A 345 -19.69 -19.43 1.56
C THR A 345 -19.23 -20.46 0.53
N LYS A 346 -17.96 -20.35 0.10
CA LYS A 346 -17.29 -21.28 -0.80
C LYS A 346 -15.90 -21.59 -0.23
N ARG A 347 -15.49 -22.86 -0.23
CA ARG A 347 -14.14 -23.26 0.17
C ARG A 347 -13.15 -22.98 -0.96
N THR A 348 -11.96 -22.57 -0.62
CA THR A 348 -10.83 -22.57 -1.55
C THR A 348 -10.46 -24.02 -1.91
N THR A 349 -10.06 -24.24 -3.16
CA THR A 349 -9.56 -25.53 -3.65
C THR A 349 -8.20 -25.34 -4.33
N PRO A 350 -7.35 -26.37 -4.38
CA PRO A 350 -6.02 -26.26 -5.01
C PRO A 350 -6.04 -25.74 -6.46
N GLU A 351 -7.11 -26.02 -7.20
CA GLU A 351 -7.27 -25.55 -8.58
C GLU A 351 -7.53 -24.05 -8.66
N LEU A 352 -8.18 -23.45 -7.64
CA LEU A 352 -8.49 -22.04 -7.55
C LEU A 352 -7.33 -21.24 -6.98
N THR A 353 -6.61 -21.78 -6.00
CA THR A 353 -5.53 -21.11 -5.26
C THR A 353 -4.48 -20.47 -6.18
N ARG A 354 -4.17 -21.10 -7.33
CA ARG A 354 -3.21 -20.52 -8.30
C ARG A 354 -3.65 -19.20 -8.93
N PHE A 355 -4.93 -18.82 -8.82
CA PHE A 355 -5.48 -17.57 -9.32
C PHE A 355 -5.74 -16.55 -8.20
N GLU A 356 -5.22 -16.81 -7.00
CA GLU A 356 -5.49 -16.04 -5.80
C GLU A 356 -4.26 -15.31 -5.26
N TYR A 357 -3.03 -15.78 -5.58
CA TYR A 357 -1.78 -15.29 -5.02
C TYR A 357 -0.91 -14.56 -6.04
N SER A 358 -0.24 -13.50 -5.59
CA SER A 358 0.52 -12.57 -6.44
C SER A 358 1.64 -13.26 -7.22
N ARG A 359 2.48 -14.08 -6.56
CA ARG A 359 3.59 -14.81 -7.22
C ARG A 359 3.07 -15.74 -8.34
N SER A 360 1.97 -16.42 -8.08
CA SER A 360 1.34 -17.28 -9.09
C SER A 360 0.79 -16.46 -10.25
N ALA A 361 0.15 -15.32 -9.97
CA ALA A 361 -0.33 -14.41 -11.01
C ALA A 361 0.81 -13.86 -11.88
N LEU A 362 1.96 -13.48 -11.27
CA LEU A 362 3.14 -13.04 -12.02
C LEU A 362 3.61 -14.12 -13.01
N LYS A 363 3.65 -15.40 -12.58
CA LYS A 363 3.97 -16.54 -13.48
C LYS A 363 2.94 -16.70 -14.60
N LEU A 364 1.64 -16.67 -14.26
CA LEU A 364 0.57 -16.75 -15.27
C LEU A 364 0.65 -15.61 -16.27
N GLY A 365 1.10 -14.42 -15.84
CA GLY A 365 1.33 -13.26 -16.68
C GLY A 365 2.36 -13.50 -17.77
N LEU A 366 3.45 -14.24 -17.50
CA LEU A 366 4.46 -14.61 -18.50
C LEU A 366 3.85 -15.47 -19.62
N ALA A 367 3.01 -16.46 -19.25
CA ALA A 367 2.31 -17.30 -20.22
C ALA A 367 1.28 -16.49 -21.05
N GLN A 368 0.58 -15.54 -20.42
CA GLN A 368 -0.35 -14.65 -21.14
C GLN A 368 0.41 -13.70 -22.09
N GLU A 369 1.57 -13.20 -21.70
CA GLU A 369 2.41 -12.39 -22.59
C GLU A 369 2.82 -13.18 -23.84
N GLN A 370 3.17 -14.45 -23.69
CA GLN A 370 3.47 -15.32 -24.83
C GLN A 370 2.24 -15.54 -25.71
N ALA A 371 1.07 -15.75 -25.13
CA ALA A 371 -0.17 -16.08 -25.83
C ALA A 371 -0.84 -14.86 -26.49
N LEU A 372 -0.88 -13.73 -25.78
CA LEU A 372 -1.64 -12.52 -26.16
C LEU A 372 -0.74 -11.36 -26.62
N GLY A 373 0.58 -11.44 -26.37
CA GLY A 373 1.53 -10.36 -26.59
C GLY A 373 1.46 -9.25 -25.54
N VAL A 374 0.74 -9.46 -24.43
CA VAL A 374 0.59 -8.54 -23.30
C VAL A 374 0.51 -9.34 -22.01
N ASN A 375 1.23 -8.90 -20.98
CA ASN A 375 1.17 -9.46 -19.64
C ASN A 375 0.12 -8.72 -18.81
N PRO A 376 -1.06 -9.33 -18.49
CA PRO A 376 -2.12 -8.69 -17.71
C PRO A 376 -1.77 -8.55 -16.23
N PHE A 377 -0.72 -9.22 -15.75
CA PHE A 377 -0.29 -9.29 -14.36
C PHE A 377 1.11 -8.70 -14.16
N LYS A 378 1.50 -7.73 -14.98
CA LYS A 378 2.77 -7.01 -14.88
C LYS A 378 2.69 -5.87 -13.87
N PHE A 379 2.20 -6.17 -12.68
CA PHE A 379 1.96 -5.23 -11.60
C PHE A 379 3.14 -5.09 -10.64
N GLY A 380 3.18 -3.98 -9.88
CA GLY A 380 3.98 -3.83 -8.68
C GLY A 380 3.25 -4.32 -7.43
N MET A 381 3.95 -4.49 -6.32
CA MET A 381 3.41 -5.02 -5.06
C MET A 381 3.48 -3.96 -3.95
N ILE A 382 2.38 -3.78 -3.20
CA ILE A 382 2.31 -2.92 -2.02
C ILE A 382 1.63 -3.64 -0.86
N GLY A 383 1.78 -3.09 0.35
CA GLY A 383 0.97 -3.44 1.51
C GLY A 383 0.01 -2.31 1.86
N ALA A 384 -1.03 -2.61 2.62
CA ALA A 384 -1.95 -1.64 3.20
C ALA A 384 -2.61 -2.19 4.47
N THR A 385 -3.44 -1.39 5.17
CA THR A 385 -4.03 -1.88 6.42
C THR A 385 -5.37 -2.57 6.23
N ASP A 386 -6.23 -2.06 5.41
CA ASP A 386 -7.65 -2.46 5.37
C ASP A 386 -8.31 -2.43 6.75
N SER A 387 -7.84 -1.52 7.61
CA SER A 387 -8.38 -1.35 8.94
C SER A 387 -9.73 -0.64 8.87
N HIS A 388 -10.70 -1.12 9.66
CA HIS A 388 -12.06 -0.57 9.75
C HIS A 388 -12.27 0.23 11.04
N THR A 389 -11.17 0.56 11.71
CA THR A 389 -11.18 1.33 12.97
C THR A 389 -10.90 2.82 12.79
N SER A 390 -10.64 3.30 11.57
CA SER A 390 -10.06 4.62 11.24
C SER A 390 -8.60 4.79 11.69
N TRP A 391 -7.96 3.72 12.15
CA TRP A 391 -6.58 3.73 12.62
C TRP A 391 -5.67 3.04 11.63
N SER A 392 -4.95 3.84 10.85
CA SER A 392 -3.95 3.36 9.88
C SER A 392 -2.68 2.95 10.61
N ASN A 393 -2.61 1.70 11.06
CA ASN A 393 -1.55 1.17 11.89
C ASN A 393 -1.17 -0.26 11.51
N ALA A 394 0.16 -0.53 11.38
CA ALA A 394 0.74 -1.83 11.10
C ALA A 394 1.90 -2.16 12.07
N GLU A 395 1.71 -1.85 13.36
CA GLU A 395 2.70 -2.04 14.43
C GLU A 395 2.24 -3.17 15.36
N GLU A 396 3.01 -4.27 15.46
CA GLU A 396 2.66 -5.46 16.23
C GLU A 396 2.40 -5.18 17.72
N ASP A 397 3.15 -4.27 18.32
CA ASP A 397 2.99 -3.86 19.73
C ASP A 397 1.81 -2.90 19.96
N ASN A 398 1.15 -2.48 18.89
CA ASN A 398 0.08 -1.49 18.89
C ASN A 398 -1.14 -1.97 18.08
N TYR A 399 -1.42 -3.28 18.00
CA TYR A 399 -2.55 -3.81 17.24
C TYR A 399 -3.89 -3.32 17.77
N LEU A 400 -4.60 -2.53 16.98
CA LEU A 400 -5.86 -1.87 17.36
C LEU A 400 -7.13 -2.63 16.89
N GLY A 401 -6.94 -3.81 16.27
CA GLY A 401 -8.02 -4.65 15.75
C GLY A 401 -8.44 -4.31 14.32
N LYS A 402 -9.04 -5.28 13.65
CA LYS A 402 -9.61 -5.05 12.31
C LYS A 402 -10.88 -4.18 12.39
N TYR A 403 -11.76 -4.47 13.34
CA TYR A 403 -13.01 -3.75 13.60
C TYR A 403 -13.03 -3.17 15.00
N ALA A 404 -13.86 -2.16 15.24
CA ALA A 404 -13.99 -1.54 16.56
C ALA A 404 -14.48 -2.49 17.66
N VAL A 405 -15.14 -3.58 17.31
CA VAL A 405 -15.53 -4.65 18.25
C VAL A 405 -14.33 -5.52 18.69
N ALA A 406 -13.20 -5.46 17.99
CA ALA A 406 -11.97 -6.20 18.28
C ALA A 406 -10.86 -5.30 18.85
N THR A 407 -11.22 -4.17 19.49
CA THR A 407 -10.28 -3.32 20.24
C THR A 407 -9.54 -4.11 21.32
N PRO A 408 -8.38 -3.60 21.78
CA PRO A 408 -7.55 -4.28 22.77
C PRO A 408 -8.33 -4.76 24.02
N ALA A 409 -8.48 -6.07 24.17
CA ALA A 409 -9.22 -6.71 25.25
C ALA A 409 -8.68 -8.14 25.49
N PRO A 410 -8.78 -8.68 26.73
CA PRO A 410 -8.21 -9.99 27.06
C PRO A 410 -8.86 -11.17 26.30
N ASP A 411 -10.02 -11.00 25.71
CA ASP A 411 -10.79 -12.04 25.01
C ASP A 411 -10.89 -11.81 23.49
N ARG A 412 -10.31 -10.71 22.94
CA ARG A 412 -10.46 -10.37 21.54
C ARG A 412 -9.91 -11.43 20.59
N TRP A 413 -8.79 -12.06 20.95
CA TRP A 413 -8.11 -13.07 20.15
C TRP A 413 -8.98 -14.25 19.75
N SER A 414 -9.98 -14.61 20.58
CA SER A 414 -10.88 -15.76 20.38
C SER A 414 -12.21 -15.41 19.72
N LYS A 415 -12.44 -14.14 19.36
CA LYS A 415 -13.65 -13.72 18.65
C LYS A 415 -13.67 -14.29 17.25
N LYS A 416 -14.86 -14.65 16.76
CA LYS A 416 -15.03 -15.30 15.46
C LYS A 416 -15.91 -14.48 14.52
N PHE A 417 -15.55 -14.48 13.25
CA PHE A 417 -16.30 -13.82 12.18
C PHE A 417 -16.10 -14.55 10.82
N PRO A 418 -17.01 -14.42 9.82
CA PRO A 418 -18.32 -13.77 9.94
C PRO A 418 -19.26 -14.56 10.85
N PRO A 419 -20.36 -13.96 11.36
CA PRO A 419 -21.32 -14.69 12.19
C PRO A 419 -21.94 -15.89 11.44
N LEU A 420 -21.97 -17.07 12.05
CA LEU A 420 -22.62 -18.28 11.47
C LEU A 420 -24.14 -18.12 11.25
N THR A 421 -24.74 -17.05 11.77
CA THR A 421 -26.14 -16.69 11.52
C THR A 421 -26.37 -16.17 10.09
N ILE A 422 -25.30 -15.82 9.36
CA ILE A 422 -25.39 -15.45 7.95
C ILE A 422 -25.65 -16.75 7.13
N PRO A 423 -26.72 -16.82 6.33
CA PRO A 423 -27.03 -18.01 5.56
C PRO A 423 -25.90 -18.38 4.57
N GLY A 424 -25.47 -19.63 4.61
CA GLY A 424 -24.46 -20.16 3.70
C GLY A 424 -23.02 -20.08 4.21
N VAL A 425 -22.74 -19.41 5.31
CA VAL A 425 -21.42 -19.40 5.94
C VAL A 425 -21.04 -20.81 6.38
N LEU A 426 -19.88 -21.29 5.93
CA LEU A 426 -19.39 -22.66 6.12
C LEU A 426 -18.44 -22.77 7.33
N ASP A 427 -17.71 -21.67 7.64
CA ASP A 427 -16.71 -21.61 8.69
C ASP A 427 -16.50 -20.17 9.17
N GLN A 428 -15.59 -19.96 10.12
CA GLN A 428 -15.30 -18.65 10.69
C GLN A 428 -13.80 -18.51 10.87
N PHE A 429 -13.29 -17.32 10.53
CA PHE A 429 -11.99 -16.89 11.03
C PHE A 429 -12.06 -16.54 12.52
N THR A 430 -10.97 -16.74 13.21
CA THR A 430 -10.78 -16.28 14.58
C THR A 430 -9.90 -15.03 14.56
N GLU A 431 -10.17 -14.03 15.42
CA GLU A 431 -9.44 -12.74 15.37
C GLU A 431 -7.91 -12.91 15.45
N TRP A 432 -7.40 -13.92 16.15
CA TRP A 432 -5.97 -14.17 16.19
C TRP A 432 -5.35 -14.54 14.83
N GLU A 433 -6.17 -14.98 13.86
CA GLU A 433 -5.72 -15.23 12.49
C GLU A 433 -5.55 -13.94 11.69
N SER A 434 -6.06 -12.80 12.18
CA SER A 434 -5.83 -11.50 11.56
C SER A 434 -4.36 -11.08 11.71
N SER A 435 -3.72 -10.71 10.61
CA SER A 435 -2.36 -10.15 10.63
C SER A 435 -2.37 -8.70 11.13
N GLN A 436 -1.19 -8.14 11.44
CA GLN A 436 -1.08 -6.71 11.78
C GLN A 436 -1.13 -5.81 10.55
N SER A 437 -1.27 -6.34 9.36
CA SER A 437 -1.39 -5.55 8.13
C SER A 437 -0.04 -5.25 7.44
N GLY A 438 0.02 -4.13 6.70
CA GLY A 438 1.20 -3.69 6.01
C GLY A 438 1.12 -2.24 5.56
N TYR A 439 2.19 -1.75 4.94
CA TYR A 439 2.26 -0.42 4.35
C TYR A 439 2.74 -0.47 2.90
N ALA A 440 2.31 0.52 2.14
CA ALA A 440 2.91 0.84 0.85
C ALA A 440 4.16 1.70 1.06
N ALA A 441 5.27 1.27 0.49
CA ALA A 441 6.49 2.05 0.41
C ALA A 441 6.71 2.51 -1.03
N VAL A 442 6.91 3.82 -1.24
CA VAL A 442 6.93 4.44 -2.57
C VAL A 442 8.19 5.27 -2.75
N TRP A 443 9.02 4.95 -3.74
CA TRP A 443 10.14 5.77 -4.13
C TRP A 443 9.69 6.91 -5.02
N ALA A 444 9.69 8.14 -4.47
CA ALA A 444 9.28 9.33 -5.21
C ALA A 444 10.28 10.48 -5.05
N THR A 445 10.18 11.48 -5.91
CA THR A 445 11.06 12.67 -5.89
C THR A 445 10.69 13.62 -4.78
N GLU A 446 9.41 13.66 -4.40
CA GLU A 446 8.85 14.52 -3.35
C GLU A 446 7.56 13.95 -2.78
N ASN A 447 7.16 14.41 -1.58
CA ASN A 447 5.90 14.02 -0.97
C ASN A 447 4.75 14.89 -1.48
N THR A 448 4.22 14.55 -2.66
CA THR A 448 3.05 15.20 -3.28
C THR A 448 2.16 14.13 -3.92
N ARG A 449 0.87 14.44 -4.13
CA ARG A 449 -0.05 13.52 -4.84
C ARG A 449 0.54 13.12 -6.19
N GLU A 450 1.05 14.10 -6.92
CA GLU A 450 1.59 13.90 -8.26
C GLU A 450 2.78 12.94 -8.25
N ALA A 451 3.77 13.19 -7.41
CA ALA A 451 5.01 12.42 -7.40
C ALA A 451 4.81 10.98 -6.89
N ILE A 452 3.99 10.81 -5.83
CA ILE A 452 3.68 9.48 -5.26
C ILE A 452 2.82 8.69 -6.26
N TRP A 453 1.77 9.30 -6.82
CA TRP A 453 0.91 8.62 -7.81
C TRP A 453 1.68 8.23 -9.06
N ASP A 454 2.53 9.13 -9.60
CA ASP A 454 3.35 8.85 -10.77
C ASP A 454 4.37 7.71 -10.48
N ALA A 455 4.87 7.60 -9.24
CA ALA A 455 5.72 6.49 -8.80
C ALA A 455 4.96 5.15 -8.71
N MET A 456 3.71 5.16 -8.24
CA MET A 456 2.82 4.00 -8.27
C MET A 456 2.59 3.51 -9.71
N MET A 457 2.35 4.43 -10.64
CA MET A 457 2.21 4.10 -12.06
C MET A 457 3.47 3.51 -12.69
N ARG A 458 4.66 3.96 -12.23
CA ARG A 458 5.95 3.36 -12.63
C ARG A 458 6.25 2.05 -11.90
N LYS A 459 5.44 1.67 -10.91
CA LYS A 459 5.65 0.50 -10.06
C LYS A 459 6.94 0.56 -9.24
N GLU A 460 7.43 1.76 -8.96
CA GLU A 460 8.61 1.97 -8.13
C GLU A 460 8.21 1.98 -6.65
N VAL A 461 7.60 0.86 -6.25
CA VAL A 461 6.95 0.63 -4.96
C VAL A 461 7.28 -0.74 -4.41
N TYR A 462 7.08 -0.91 -3.10
CA TYR A 462 7.19 -2.22 -2.46
C TYR A 462 6.24 -2.32 -1.26
N ALA A 463 5.88 -3.57 -0.91
CA ALA A 463 5.13 -3.90 0.29
C ALA A 463 6.04 -4.04 1.50
N THR A 464 5.58 -3.60 2.67
CA THR A 464 6.11 -4.06 3.96
C THR A 464 4.99 -4.65 4.79
N THR A 465 5.30 -5.56 5.69
CA THR A 465 4.33 -6.16 6.62
C THR A 465 4.23 -5.37 7.94
N GLY A 466 4.69 -4.11 7.95
CA GLY A 466 4.65 -3.19 9.10
C GLY A 466 5.93 -2.38 9.24
N PRO A 467 7.10 -3.00 9.45
CA PRO A 467 8.36 -2.27 9.58
C PRO A 467 8.67 -1.43 8.33
N ARG A 468 9.13 -0.20 8.56
CA ARG A 468 9.46 0.76 7.49
C ARG A 468 10.91 0.57 7.04
N MET A 469 11.24 -0.65 6.58
CA MET A 469 12.53 -0.97 5.98
C MET A 469 12.75 -0.18 4.70
N SER A 470 13.95 0.38 4.48
CA SER A 470 14.29 1.04 3.22
C SER A 470 14.91 0.02 2.27
N VAL A 471 14.23 -0.30 1.18
CA VAL A 471 14.64 -1.32 0.21
C VAL A 471 14.86 -0.70 -1.16
N ARG A 472 16.06 -0.89 -1.73
CA ARG A 472 16.40 -0.53 -3.11
C ARG A 472 16.71 -1.78 -3.91
N PHE A 473 16.19 -1.84 -5.14
CA PHE A 473 16.40 -2.95 -6.05
C PHE A 473 16.53 -2.45 -7.49
N PHE A 474 17.63 -2.80 -8.14
CA PHE A 474 17.92 -2.45 -9.52
C PHE A 474 18.35 -3.68 -10.29
N GLY A 475 17.93 -3.80 -11.55
CA GLY A 475 18.39 -4.81 -12.49
C GLY A 475 19.14 -4.18 -13.66
N GLY A 476 20.18 -4.84 -14.15
CA GLY A 476 21.01 -4.37 -15.25
C GLY A 476 21.89 -5.48 -15.81
N TRP A 477 22.83 -5.11 -16.68
CA TRP A 477 23.73 -6.09 -17.32
C TRP A 477 25.18 -5.97 -16.86
N ASP A 478 25.54 -4.89 -16.12
CA ASP A 478 26.93 -4.51 -15.86
C ASP A 478 27.16 -3.96 -14.45
N TYR A 479 26.33 -4.35 -13.45
CA TYR A 479 26.65 -4.02 -12.07
C TYR A 479 27.84 -4.86 -11.59
N ALA A 480 28.83 -4.20 -11.00
CA ALA A 480 29.98 -4.85 -10.36
C ALA A 480 29.73 -4.99 -8.85
N PRO A 481 30.34 -5.99 -8.19
CA PRO A 481 30.14 -6.19 -6.74
C PRO A 481 30.37 -4.94 -5.90
N GLU A 482 31.36 -4.12 -6.24
CA GLU A 482 31.70 -2.88 -5.56
C GLU A 482 30.66 -1.75 -5.75
N ASP A 483 29.75 -1.85 -6.70
CA ASP A 483 28.69 -0.87 -6.91
C ASP A 483 27.70 -0.85 -5.73
N ALA A 484 27.52 -1.99 -5.06
CA ALA A 484 26.63 -2.12 -3.88
C ALA A 484 27.12 -1.32 -2.66
N ASP A 485 28.42 -1.06 -2.58
CA ASP A 485 29.04 -0.37 -1.44
C ASP A 485 29.32 1.12 -1.70
N ARG A 486 28.89 1.62 -2.86
CA ARG A 486 29.10 3.02 -3.24
C ARG A 486 28.06 3.94 -2.60
N ASN A 487 28.51 5.10 -2.09
CA ASN A 487 27.65 6.11 -1.51
C ASN A 487 26.67 6.80 -2.52
N ASN A 488 26.93 6.66 -3.83
CA ASN A 488 26.04 7.10 -4.90
C ASN A 488 25.23 5.95 -5.50
N PHE A 489 24.84 4.97 -4.69
CA PHE A 489 24.14 3.74 -5.04
C PHE A 489 22.97 3.97 -6.01
N ALA A 490 22.04 4.87 -5.69
CA ALA A 490 20.88 5.15 -6.54
C ALA A 490 21.29 5.69 -7.92
N ALA A 491 22.25 6.62 -7.98
CA ALA A 491 22.74 7.16 -9.26
C ALA A 491 23.37 6.07 -10.14
N ILE A 492 24.09 5.11 -9.54
CA ILE A 492 24.63 3.94 -10.26
C ILE A 492 23.47 3.08 -10.76
N GLY A 493 22.47 2.80 -9.90
CA GLY A 493 21.30 2.00 -10.22
C GLY A 493 20.59 2.51 -11.49
N TYR A 494 20.19 3.77 -11.48
CA TYR A 494 19.50 4.38 -12.63
C TYR A 494 20.38 4.56 -13.87
N SER A 495 21.70 4.70 -13.70
CA SER A 495 22.60 4.91 -14.86
C SER A 495 22.96 3.61 -15.59
N LYS A 496 22.96 2.47 -14.90
CA LYS A 496 23.37 1.17 -15.45
C LYS A 496 22.20 0.19 -15.68
N GLY A 497 20.99 0.54 -15.25
CA GLY A 497 19.86 -0.37 -15.34
C GLY A 497 18.52 0.27 -15.01
N VAL A 498 17.59 -0.54 -14.55
CA VAL A 498 16.22 -0.17 -14.24
C VAL A 498 15.91 -0.43 -12.75
N PRO A 499 15.07 0.40 -12.11
CA PRO A 499 14.61 0.15 -10.76
C PRO A 499 13.56 -0.98 -10.73
N MET A 500 13.15 -1.38 -9.51
CA MET A 500 11.97 -2.23 -9.29
C MET A 500 10.77 -1.70 -10.10
N GLY A 501 9.97 -2.62 -10.65
CA GLY A 501 8.87 -2.31 -11.57
C GLY A 501 9.28 -2.12 -13.04
N GLY A 502 10.59 -2.08 -13.33
CA GLY A 502 11.13 -1.83 -14.67
C GLY A 502 11.34 -3.09 -15.51
N ASP A 503 11.72 -2.87 -16.77
CA ASP A 503 11.96 -3.92 -17.78
C ASP A 503 13.43 -3.98 -18.17
N LEU A 504 14.02 -5.17 -18.08
CA LEU A 504 15.30 -5.51 -18.68
C LEU A 504 15.06 -6.01 -20.12
N THR A 505 15.54 -5.26 -21.08
CA THR A 505 15.44 -5.59 -22.51
C THR A 505 16.83 -5.73 -23.12
N ASN A 506 16.89 -6.33 -24.31
CA ASN A 506 18.12 -6.40 -25.12
C ASN A 506 19.29 -7.06 -24.35
N ALA A 507 19.09 -8.30 -23.90
CA ALA A 507 20.15 -9.07 -23.27
C ALA A 507 21.40 -9.09 -24.15
N PRO A 508 22.56 -8.60 -23.67
CA PRO A 508 23.78 -8.67 -24.45
C PRO A 508 24.24 -10.12 -24.59
N ASP A 509 24.83 -10.46 -25.75
CA ASP A 509 25.31 -11.81 -26.04
C ASP A 509 26.21 -12.36 -24.92
N GLY A 510 25.83 -13.50 -24.36
CA GLY A 510 26.60 -14.22 -23.33
C GLY A 510 26.62 -13.55 -21.94
N LYS A 511 25.76 -12.54 -21.70
CA LYS A 511 25.60 -11.95 -20.35
C LYS A 511 24.34 -12.45 -19.67
N SER A 512 24.44 -12.65 -18.36
CA SER A 512 23.31 -12.82 -17.46
C SER A 512 23.00 -11.50 -16.76
N PRO A 513 21.75 -11.23 -16.38
CA PRO A 513 21.40 -10.02 -15.66
C PRO A 513 22.08 -9.98 -14.28
N THR A 514 22.47 -8.81 -13.88
CA THR A 514 22.99 -8.50 -12.56
C THR A 514 21.99 -7.65 -11.80
N PHE A 515 21.78 -7.97 -10.54
CA PHE A 515 20.85 -7.26 -9.67
C PHE A 515 21.60 -6.63 -8.50
N MET A 516 21.44 -5.32 -8.35
CA MET A 516 22.05 -4.54 -7.28
C MET A 516 20.98 -4.20 -6.25
N MET A 517 21.22 -4.54 -5.00
CA MET A 517 20.27 -4.38 -3.91
C MET A 517 20.90 -3.81 -2.65
N GLN A 518 20.12 -3.04 -1.92
CA GLN A 518 20.48 -2.51 -0.61
C GLN A 518 19.22 -2.40 0.24
N THR A 519 19.32 -2.90 1.47
CA THR A 519 18.26 -2.78 2.48
C THR A 519 18.83 -2.27 3.79
N LEU A 520 18.17 -1.27 4.36
CA LEU A 520 18.39 -0.79 5.72
C LEU A 520 17.17 -1.15 6.56
N LYS A 521 17.40 -1.71 7.75
CA LYS A 521 16.31 -2.03 8.68
C LYS A 521 15.48 -0.79 9.04
N ASP A 522 14.28 -0.97 9.53
CA ASP A 522 13.55 0.08 10.22
C ASP A 522 14.37 0.58 11.41
N PRO A 523 14.62 1.89 11.57
CA PRO A 523 15.37 2.41 12.71
C PRO A 523 14.85 1.94 14.08
N ASP A 524 13.53 1.81 14.20
CA ASP A 524 12.85 1.38 15.43
C ASP A 524 12.55 -0.14 15.47
N GLY A 525 12.76 -0.85 14.34
CA GLY A 525 12.43 -2.27 14.15
C GLY A 525 13.59 -3.23 14.43
N ALA A 526 13.41 -4.46 13.97
CA ALA A 526 14.34 -5.56 14.12
C ALA A 526 15.47 -5.50 13.10
N ASN A 527 16.57 -6.19 13.40
CA ASN A 527 17.65 -6.40 12.44
C ASN A 527 17.20 -7.33 11.30
N LEU A 528 17.87 -7.22 10.17
CA LEU A 528 17.63 -8.03 8.99
C LEU A 528 18.25 -9.43 9.12
N ASP A 529 17.51 -10.46 8.72
CA ASP A 529 18.01 -11.82 8.59
C ASP A 529 18.73 -11.99 7.24
N ARG A 530 18.02 -11.78 6.13
CA ARG A 530 18.49 -12.04 4.76
C ARG A 530 17.71 -11.26 3.70
N ILE A 531 18.32 -11.16 2.52
CA ILE A 531 17.65 -10.77 1.28
C ILE A 531 17.61 -12.00 0.37
N GLN A 532 16.42 -12.28 -0.15
CA GLN A 532 16.16 -13.31 -1.15
C GLN A 532 15.77 -12.68 -2.48
N ILE A 533 16.17 -13.30 -3.59
CA ILE A 533 15.59 -13.07 -4.91
C ILE A 533 14.63 -14.21 -5.20
N VAL A 534 13.39 -13.86 -5.51
CA VAL A 534 12.40 -14.77 -6.06
C VAL A 534 12.38 -14.57 -7.57
N LYS A 535 12.76 -15.62 -8.31
CA LYS A 535 12.69 -15.70 -9.77
C LYS A 535 11.51 -16.55 -10.17
N GLY A 536 10.71 -16.07 -11.13
CA GLY A 536 9.76 -16.91 -11.87
C GLY A 536 10.06 -16.82 -13.35
N TRP A 537 9.88 -17.92 -14.10
CA TRP A 537 10.12 -17.92 -15.54
C TRP A 537 9.20 -18.89 -16.28
N LEU A 538 9.10 -18.62 -17.59
CA LEU A 538 8.41 -19.49 -18.55
C LEU A 538 9.48 -20.10 -19.45
N ASP A 539 9.61 -21.44 -19.44
CA ASP A 539 10.60 -22.14 -20.24
C ASP A 539 10.18 -22.31 -21.72
N GLY A 540 11.09 -22.91 -22.52
CA GLY A 540 10.86 -23.16 -23.94
C GLY A 540 9.73 -24.17 -24.25
N ASP A 541 9.38 -25.01 -23.31
CA ASP A 541 8.28 -25.97 -23.42
C ASP A 541 6.92 -25.38 -22.97
N GLY A 542 6.93 -24.15 -22.42
CA GLY A 542 5.75 -23.43 -21.95
C GLY A 542 5.36 -23.74 -20.50
N GLU A 543 6.27 -24.33 -19.74
CA GLU A 543 6.05 -24.63 -18.33
C GLU A 543 6.51 -23.47 -17.42
N LEU A 544 5.74 -23.24 -16.34
CA LEU A 544 5.98 -22.16 -15.39
C LEU A 544 6.79 -22.67 -14.20
N HIS A 545 7.87 -21.98 -13.92
CA HIS A 545 8.80 -22.33 -12.86
C HIS A 545 8.99 -21.18 -11.86
N GLU A 546 9.53 -21.52 -10.69
CA GLU A 546 10.01 -20.54 -9.71
C GLU A 546 11.22 -21.08 -8.95
N LYS A 547 12.06 -20.16 -8.47
CA LYS A 547 13.17 -20.47 -7.57
C LYS A 547 13.44 -19.28 -6.64
N VAL A 548 13.69 -19.59 -5.37
CA VAL A 548 14.10 -18.64 -4.35
C VAL A 548 15.59 -18.80 -4.10
N TYR A 549 16.33 -17.68 -4.16
CA TYR A 549 17.77 -17.64 -3.90
C TYR A 549 18.03 -16.81 -2.64
N ASP A 550 18.71 -17.36 -1.64
CA ASP A 550 19.34 -16.58 -0.59
C ASP A 550 20.56 -15.86 -1.18
N VAL A 551 20.54 -14.52 -1.20
CA VAL A 551 21.56 -13.72 -1.91
C VAL A 551 22.58 -13.12 -0.96
N VAL A 552 22.10 -12.53 0.13
CA VAL A 552 22.93 -11.94 1.18
C VAL A 552 22.21 -12.07 2.52
N TRP A 553 22.98 -12.35 3.57
CA TRP A 553 22.45 -12.63 4.90
C TRP A 553 23.36 -12.17 6.03
N ALA A 554 22.79 -12.03 7.21
CA ALA A 554 23.52 -11.66 8.42
C ALA A 554 24.37 -12.81 8.98
N GLY A 555 25.50 -12.47 9.59
CA GLY A 555 26.38 -13.40 10.29
C GLY A 555 27.23 -14.28 9.37
N ASN A 556 27.83 -15.32 9.95
CA ASN A 556 28.77 -16.21 9.25
C ASN A 556 28.12 -17.53 8.81
N ARG A 557 26.79 -17.52 8.56
CA ARG A 557 26.07 -18.70 8.10
C ARG A 557 26.53 -19.08 6.68
N GLN A 558 26.41 -20.34 6.33
CA GLN A 558 26.73 -20.85 5.00
C GLN A 558 25.58 -21.74 4.53
N LEU A 559 25.35 -21.75 3.23
CA LEU A 559 24.37 -22.64 2.62
C LEU A 559 24.72 -24.11 2.90
N GLY A 560 23.73 -24.87 3.32
CA GLY A 560 23.84 -26.31 3.49
C GLY A 560 24.04 -27.05 2.17
N GLN A 561 24.24 -28.37 2.24
CA GLN A 561 24.33 -29.22 1.04
C GLN A 561 23.01 -29.29 0.28
N ASP A 562 21.90 -29.02 0.94
CA ASP A 562 20.55 -28.90 0.38
C ASP A 562 20.27 -27.53 -0.27
N GLY A 563 21.26 -26.62 -0.25
CA GLY A 563 21.13 -25.26 -0.77
C GLY A 563 20.35 -24.29 0.13
N LYS A 564 19.95 -24.70 1.35
CA LYS A 564 19.23 -23.86 2.31
C LYS A 564 20.18 -23.17 3.28
N LEU A 565 19.83 -21.94 3.63
CA LEU A 565 20.55 -21.19 4.66
C LEU A 565 19.98 -21.55 6.05
N PRO A 566 20.82 -21.93 7.03
CA PRO A 566 20.34 -22.15 8.40
C PRO A 566 19.63 -20.91 8.97
N ALA A 567 18.68 -21.13 9.89
CA ALA A 567 17.95 -20.06 10.57
C ALA A 567 18.92 -19.07 11.26
N VAL A 568 18.55 -17.79 11.31
CA VAL A 568 19.34 -16.72 11.96
C VAL A 568 19.41 -16.87 13.48
N GLY A 569 18.53 -17.67 14.05
CA GLY A 569 18.32 -17.79 15.49
C GLY A 569 17.07 -17.02 15.93
N ASN A 570 16.82 -17.00 17.23
CA ASN A 570 15.67 -16.33 17.82
C ASN A 570 16.11 -15.63 19.11
N SER A 571 15.79 -14.33 19.24
CA SER A 571 16.09 -13.51 20.42
C SER A 571 14.82 -13.04 21.13
N VAL A 572 13.65 -13.59 20.75
CA VAL A 572 12.36 -13.24 21.35
C VAL A 572 12.25 -13.82 22.76
N ASP A 573 11.82 -12.99 23.68
CA ASP A 573 11.39 -13.35 25.04
C ASP A 573 9.87 -13.19 25.13
N LEU A 574 9.15 -14.31 25.13
CA LEU A 574 7.68 -14.34 25.21
C LEU A 574 7.14 -13.99 26.60
N GLU A 575 7.95 -14.04 27.68
CA GLU A 575 7.49 -13.63 29.01
C GLU A 575 7.29 -12.11 29.10
N THR A 576 8.04 -11.37 28.27
CA THR A 576 8.00 -9.91 28.23
C THR A 576 7.52 -9.33 26.88
N ALA A 577 7.27 -10.19 25.90
CA ALA A 577 6.99 -9.83 24.51
C ALA A 577 8.04 -8.86 23.95
N THR A 578 9.31 -9.15 24.18
CA THR A 578 10.44 -8.35 23.71
C THR A 578 11.40 -9.18 22.86
N TYR A 579 12.27 -8.51 22.14
CA TYR A 579 13.36 -9.14 21.39
C TYR A 579 14.62 -8.28 21.50
N SER A 580 15.76 -8.82 21.11
CA SER A 580 17.00 -8.05 21.05
C SER A 580 17.64 -8.11 19.67
N ASN A 581 18.21 -6.99 19.24
CA ASN A 581 19.01 -6.88 18.02
C ASN A 581 20.45 -7.44 18.21
N SER A 582 20.61 -8.53 19.00
CA SER A 582 21.89 -9.22 19.21
C SER A 582 22.29 -10.12 18.05
N ILE A 583 21.34 -10.42 17.15
CA ILE A 583 21.51 -11.19 15.92
C ILE A 583 21.02 -10.35 14.73
N GLY A 584 21.24 -10.82 13.51
CA GLY A 584 20.86 -10.07 12.32
C GLY A 584 21.84 -8.97 11.94
N ALA A 585 21.49 -8.16 10.95
CA ALA A 585 22.29 -7.05 10.43
C ALA A 585 21.46 -5.77 10.31
N VAL A 586 22.09 -4.61 10.54
CA VAL A 586 21.44 -3.29 10.37
C VAL A 586 21.21 -2.98 8.89
N GLN A 587 22.13 -3.43 8.05
CA GLN A 587 22.11 -3.22 6.60
C GLN A 587 22.60 -4.48 5.90
N LEU A 588 21.97 -4.80 4.77
CA LEU A 588 22.43 -5.80 3.82
C LEU A 588 22.52 -5.16 2.43
N SER A 589 23.60 -5.45 1.70
CA SER A 589 23.81 -5.00 0.32
C SER A 589 24.54 -6.05 -0.49
N ALA A 590 24.21 -6.17 -1.77
CA ALA A 590 24.88 -7.10 -2.70
C ALA A 590 24.68 -6.70 -4.16
N VAL A 591 25.55 -7.21 -5.00
CA VAL A 591 25.28 -7.43 -6.41
C VAL A 591 25.24 -8.94 -6.63
N TRP A 592 24.14 -9.43 -7.21
CA TRP A 592 23.95 -10.83 -7.54
C TRP A 592 23.72 -10.99 -9.05
N GLN A 593 24.28 -12.04 -9.62
CA GLN A 593 24.11 -12.40 -11.02
C GLN A 593 23.30 -13.68 -11.12
N ASP A 594 22.30 -13.73 -12.00
CA ASP A 594 21.50 -14.94 -12.19
C ASP A 594 22.35 -16.07 -12.80
N PRO A 595 22.58 -17.17 -12.03
CA PRO A 595 23.37 -18.31 -12.51
C PRO A 595 22.59 -19.20 -13.49
N ASP A 596 21.26 -19.11 -13.49
CA ASP A 596 20.34 -19.97 -14.24
C ASP A 596 19.59 -19.16 -15.33
N PHE A 597 20.22 -18.11 -15.89
CA PHE A 597 19.60 -17.23 -16.88
C PHE A 597 19.62 -17.85 -18.28
N ASP A 598 18.46 -17.89 -18.93
CA ASP A 598 18.35 -18.11 -20.37
C ASP A 598 17.78 -16.85 -21.05
N PRO A 599 18.51 -16.23 -22.03
CA PRO A 599 18.05 -15.02 -22.70
C PRO A 599 16.79 -15.23 -23.56
N ASN A 600 16.40 -16.47 -23.85
CA ASN A 600 15.20 -16.80 -24.63
C ASN A 600 13.95 -17.01 -23.77
N GLU A 601 14.09 -17.03 -22.45
CA GLU A 601 13.00 -17.21 -21.49
C GLU A 601 12.48 -15.88 -20.98
N ARG A 602 11.17 -15.78 -20.81
CA ARG A 602 10.55 -14.67 -20.06
C ARG A 602 10.69 -14.93 -18.58
N ALA A 603 11.12 -13.92 -17.83
CA ALA A 603 11.31 -14.05 -16.39
C ALA A 603 10.93 -12.77 -15.65
N PHE A 604 10.67 -12.92 -14.35
CA PHE A 604 10.60 -11.82 -13.41
C PHE A 604 11.48 -12.11 -12.18
N TYR A 605 11.89 -11.04 -11.52
CA TYR A 605 12.71 -11.08 -10.30
C TYR A 605 12.20 -10.04 -9.32
N TYR A 606 11.97 -10.42 -8.07
CA TYR A 606 11.71 -9.45 -7.01
C TYR A 606 12.47 -9.84 -5.74
N LEU A 607 12.65 -8.86 -4.84
CA LEU A 607 13.25 -9.13 -3.53
C LEU A 607 12.17 -9.50 -2.53
N ARG A 608 12.51 -10.48 -1.70
CA ARG A 608 11.92 -10.67 -0.37
C ARG A 608 12.99 -10.41 0.67
N VAL A 609 12.75 -9.44 1.55
CA VAL A 609 13.64 -9.10 2.66
C VAL A 609 13.01 -9.60 3.94
N LEU A 610 13.76 -10.32 4.77
CA LEU A 610 13.29 -10.86 6.03
C LEU A 610 14.03 -10.19 7.20
N GLU A 611 13.26 -9.82 8.24
CA GLU A 611 13.80 -9.47 9.55
C GLU A 611 14.12 -10.73 10.38
N ILE A 612 14.82 -10.57 11.50
CA ILE A 612 14.93 -11.62 12.51
C ILE A 612 13.56 -11.83 13.17
N PRO A 613 13.31 -13.00 13.83
CA PRO A 613 12.06 -13.23 14.54
C PRO A 613 11.72 -12.16 15.57
N THR A 614 10.46 -11.71 15.59
CA THR A 614 9.89 -10.72 16.51
C THR A 614 8.59 -11.22 17.14
N PRO A 615 8.16 -10.69 18.30
CA PRO A 615 6.86 -11.00 18.86
C PRO A 615 5.72 -10.53 17.93
N ARG A 616 4.71 -11.36 17.76
CA ARG A 616 3.45 -11.01 17.09
C ARG A 616 2.51 -10.30 18.08
N TRP A 617 1.50 -9.56 17.60
CA TRP A 617 0.54 -8.84 18.44
C TRP A 617 -0.12 -9.72 19.53
N THR A 618 -0.29 -11.01 19.25
CA THR A 618 -0.81 -12.00 20.20
C THR A 618 0.10 -12.18 21.42
N ALA A 619 1.42 -12.15 21.25
CA ALA A 619 2.38 -12.19 22.35
C ALA A 619 2.31 -10.91 23.20
N PHE A 620 2.16 -9.74 22.57
CA PHE A 620 1.96 -8.48 23.29
C PHE A 620 0.68 -8.48 24.12
N ASP A 621 -0.42 -9.04 23.59
CA ASP A 621 -1.68 -9.18 24.32
C ASP A 621 -1.57 -10.17 25.49
N GLU A 622 -0.89 -11.30 25.33
CA GLU A 622 -0.65 -12.22 26.45
C GLU A 622 0.00 -11.51 27.64
N VAL A 623 1.04 -10.72 27.38
CA VAL A 623 1.74 -9.97 28.42
C VAL A 623 0.90 -8.83 28.97
N ARG A 624 0.28 -8.02 28.09
CA ARG A 624 -0.53 -6.85 28.48
C ARG A 624 -1.69 -7.20 29.37
N PHE A 625 -2.39 -8.29 29.06
CA PHE A 625 -3.59 -8.70 29.77
C PHE A 625 -3.35 -9.81 30.81
N GLY A 626 -2.13 -10.36 30.89
CA GLY A 626 -1.82 -11.47 31.80
C GLY A 626 -2.61 -12.73 31.48
N ILE A 627 -2.86 -12.99 30.21
CA ILE A 627 -3.63 -14.16 29.71
C ILE A 627 -2.68 -15.18 29.09
N LYS A 628 -3.20 -16.37 28.80
CA LYS A 628 -2.53 -17.37 28.00
C LYS A 628 -3.50 -17.82 26.91
N MET A 629 -3.09 -17.69 25.66
CA MET A 629 -3.84 -18.14 24.50
C MET A 629 -3.55 -19.62 24.21
N ASP A 630 -4.36 -20.24 23.37
CA ASP A 630 -4.19 -21.63 22.96
C ASP A 630 -2.86 -21.88 22.23
N GLU A 631 -2.36 -23.11 22.23
CA GLU A 631 -1.03 -23.46 21.67
C GLU A 631 -0.94 -23.20 20.16
N GLU A 632 -2.04 -23.27 19.44
CA GLU A 632 -2.12 -23.03 17.99
C GLU A 632 -1.92 -21.57 17.61
N VAL A 633 -2.13 -20.63 18.52
CA VAL A 633 -2.00 -19.19 18.25
C VAL A 633 -0.54 -18.83 18.00
N THR A 634 -0.25 -18.24 16.86
CA THR A 634 1.09 -17.75 16.49
C THR A 634 1.50 -16.59 17.36
N ARG A 635 2.72 -16.63 17.92
CA ARG A 635 3.28 -15.60 18.82
C ARG A 635 4.54 -14.97 18.32
N ILE A 636 5.17 -15.57 17.32
CA ILE A 636 6.44 -15.12 16.74
C ILE A 636 6.31 -15.17 15.24
N LEU A 637 6.78 -14.14 14.56
CA LEU A 637 6.84 -14.08 13.11
C LEU A 637 8.16 -13.47 12.63
N GLN A 638 8.41 -13.47 11.33
CA GLN A 638 9.49 -12.73 10.69
C GLN A 638 8.87 -11.73 9.72
N GLU A 639 8.89 -10.47 10.12
CA GLU A 639 8.45 -9.37 9.28
C GLU A 639 9.25 -9.30 7.99
N ARG A 640 8.63 -8.76 6.94
CA ARG A 640 9.22 -8.80 5.61
C ARG A 640 8.82 -7.64 4.71
N ALA A 641 9.53 -7.55 3.59
CA ALA A 641 9.18 -6.66 2.49
C ALA A 641 9.24 -7.41 1.16
N TYR A 642 8.39 -7.01 0.20
CA TYR A 642 8.31 -7.55 -1.16
C TYR A 642 8.41 -6.41 -2.16
N THR A 643 9.45 -6.39 -3.02
CA THR A 643 9.57 -5.35 -4.04
C THR A 643 8.70 -5.66 -5.25
N SER A 644 8.35 -4.60 -6.00
CA SER A 644 7.83 -4.78 -7.35
C SER A 644 8.84 -5.54 -8.22
N PRO A 645 8.38 -6.44 -9.12
CA PRO A 645 9.25 -7.23 -9.96
C PRO A 645 10.00 -6.41 -11.01
N ILE A 646 11.23 -6.82 -11.32
CA ILE A 646 11.95 -6.45 -12.55
C ILE A 646 11.73 -7.57 -13.55
N TRP A 647 11.36 -7.23 -14.77
CA TRP A 647 10.96 -8.15 -15.81
C TRP A 647 12.04 -8.32 -16.87
N HIS A 648 12.17 -9.53 -17.41
CA HIS A 648 12.95 -9.81 -18.60
C HIS A 648 12.04 -10.41 -19.67
N SER A 649 12.10 -9.85 -20.87
CA SER A 649 11.49 -10.41 -22.07
C SER A 649 12.54 -10.52 -23.18
N PRO A 650 12.63 -11.68 -23.88
CA PRO A 650 13.56 -11.93 -24.98
C PRO A 650 13.52 -10.92 -26.10
#